data_cdd9883017b1487cdf68be3a1e8b2b21
#
_entry.id   cdd9883017b1487cdf68be3a1e8b2b21
#
_cell.length_a   1.000
_cell.length_b   1.000
_cell.length_c   1.000
_cell.angle_alpha   90.00
_cell.angle_beta   90.00
_cell.angle_gamma   90.00
#
_symmetry.space_group_name_H-M   'P 1'
#
loop_
_entity.id
_entity.type
_entity.pdbx_description
1 polymer ?
#
loop_
_entity_poly.entity_id
_entity_poly.type
_entity_poly.pdbx_seq_one_letter_code
_entity_poly.pdbx_strand_id
1 'polypeptide(L)'
;MSTLKKCFSTVAFSALLLGGTLSAQEPDFDLSAQRSEIQTVAPVPGCRLDHGGIVINPTPQQMGIDSTQRLDISRGLCLKDPAGCFAEDVDFVKLADKGPRLEILFGAKRAARQGVKPVSGAYRLTVDARGVTITGYDECGAFYGLQTLRQLIASPASAGGRIPHVTVNDYPDLPSRGVVEGFYGTPWSHEVRMSLIDFYGRFKLNTYIYGPKDDPYHSCPNWRKPYPEQEAMQIRELVDACRRNRVDFVWAIHPGQDIRWNEEDYRNLVGKFERMYELGVRSFAIFFDDISGEGTDPERQVALLNRLTEEFVRAKGDVAPLVVCPTDYSRLWANPTPQGSLSIYGRKLDPSVRVFWTGDVVCSDLTPETLEWVDSRICRPAYFWWNYPVTDYARHIMLQGPVYGLDTTLTAQQVCGIASNPMEHGEASKLALYGVADYAWNVEAYNALDNWERGLGELIPEAREAYRTFAIHSADTESGYRRDESWETRTFRLDEWTAPAAAALRAEFERVEQAPAILEARCTNRALLGELRPWLEEFARLGARGLRALDLMEAFRAGADDAAFWPQYEANLMSAAERRSYEAHRSGTMKLQPFYQQAMDDMGYGWMERMLGRKPMTLRGIGSFASAHTLQTRQMFDNDSTTYYTSGISQKPGDWIGVDLGGVHGVGEVLVLQGRNSTKDVDYFDHAVLEYSVDGRQWSPLLDELDKQYVVRWTGSPVEARYVRLRCLDSKRTNHVAIRSFEINPLHADRLSARLSGPDAGDESRLPYAFDERLDTSLPLSGTLELSVRPGTEQYTLLMGGLDAPVRIEQLSADGEVLKRDETGNSFFRFAVAKGTATLRVTGDVEIFEVIAR
;
A
#
# COMPACT_ATOMS: atom_id res chain seq x y z
N MET A 1 -24.99 3.78 -23.35
CA MET A 1 -23.89 3.12 -22.65
C MET A 1 -22.55 3.82 -22.95
N SER A 2 -22.46 5.13 -22.73
CA SER A 2 -21.18 5.86 -22.95
C SER A 2 -21.01 7.10 -22.07
N THR A 3 -21.66 7.15 -20.89
CA THR A 3 -21.61 8.33 -20.01
C THR A 3 -21.31 7.97 -18.54
N LEU A 4 -20.92 6.75 -18.24
CA LEU A 4 -20.68 6.26 -16.88
C LEU A 4 -19.19 5.90 -16.61
N LYS A 5 -18.27 6.25 -17.51
CA LYS A 5 -16.84 5.89 -17.35
C LYS A 5 -15.89 7.02 -16.93
N LYS A 6 -16.38 8.16 -16.47
CA LYS A 6 -15.54 9.32 -16.11
C LYS A 6 -15.62 9.78 -14.64
N CYS A 7 -16.19 9.01 -13.74
CA CYS A 7 -16.31 9.40 -12.32
C CYS A 7 -15.55 8.51 -11.32
N PHE A 8 -14.73 7.57 -11.76
CA PHE A 8 -14.15 6.56 -10.84
C PHE A 8 -12.61 6.56 -10.83
N SER A 9 -12.02 7.64 -10.45
CA SER A 9 -10.57 7.60 -10.21
C SER A 9 -10.10 8.78 -9.38
N THR A 10 -10.65 9.02 -8.21
CA THR A 10 -10.00 9.94 -7.23
C THR A 10 -10.92 10.16 -6.02
N VAL A 11 -11.12 9.19 -5.15
CA VAL A 11 -11.92 9.42 -3.92
C VAL A 11 -11.23 8.91 -2.64
N ALA A 12 -10.03 8.41 -2.68
CA ALA A 12 -9.37 7.90 -1.47
C ALA A 12 -8.79 8.97 -0.52
N PHE A 13 -8.71 10.24 -0.93
CA PHE A 13 -8.26 11.36 -0.07
C PHE A 13 -9.01 12.66 -0.36
N SER A 14 -10.23 12.59 -0.87
CA SER A 14 -11.00 13.77 -1.27
C SER A 14 -12.28 13.93 -0.47
N ALA A 15 -12.22 13.91 0.85
CA ALA A 15 -13.32 14.41 1.68
C ALA A 15 -13.54 15.94 1.55
N LEU A 16 -12.87 16.60 0.61
CA LEU A 16 -12.90 18.07 0.42
C LEU A 16 -13.24 18.52 -1.01
N LEU A 17 -13.79 17.66 -1.88
CA LEU A 17 -14.05 18.06 -3.28
C LEU A 17 -15.50 17.84 -3.72
N LEU A 18 -16.46 18.52 -3.08
CA LEU A 18 -17.75 18.84 -3.71
C LEU A 18 -18.12 20.30 -3.45
N GLY A 19 -17.87 21.10 -4.46
CA GLY A 19 -18.61 22.28 -4.88
C GLY A 19 -18.97 23.33 -3.83
N GLY A 20 -18.01 24.12 -3.45
CA GLY A 20 -18.18 25.43 -2.86
C GLY A 20 -16.83 26.11 -2.87
N THR A 21 -16.75 27.37 -3.28
CA THR A 21 -15.64 28.24 -2.93
C THR A 21 -15.66 28.43 -1.41
N LEU A 22 -15.30 27.41 -0.67
CA LEU A 22 -14.89 27.54 0.70
C LEU A 22 -13.45 28.09 0.60
N SER A 23 -13.27 29.38 0.83
CA SER A 23 -12.04 29.83 1.46
C SER A 23 -11.92 28.91 2.68
N ALA A 24 -10.99 27.95 2.66
CA ALA A 24 -10.74 27.11 3.81
C ALA A 24 -10.40 28.07 4.94
N GLN A 25 -11.32 28.24 5.88
CA GLN A 25 -11.11 29.08 7.05
C GLN A 25 -9.95 28.43 7.79
N GLU A 26 -8.86 29.16 7.98
CA GLU A 26 -7.72 28.64 8.72
C GLU A 26 -8.23 28.13 10.08
N PRO A 27 -7.83 26.95 10.52
CA PRO A 27 -8.29 26.43 11.81
C PRO A 27 -7.84 27.36 12.93
N ASP A 28 -8.66 27.51 13.95
CA ASP A 28 -8.37 28.36 15.14
C ASP A 28 -7.15 27.82 15.95
N PHE A 29 -6.59 26.68 15.57
CA PHE A 29 -5.44 26.03 16.20
C PHE A 29 -4.56 25.38 15.12
N ASP A 30 -3.26 25.24 15.42
CA ASP A 30 -2.27 24.68 14.53
C ASP A 30 -2.36 23.13 14.51
N LEU A 31 -3.02 22.58 13.49
CA LEU A 31 -3.08 21.14 13.28
C LEU A 31 -1.75 20.54 12.79
N SER A 32 -0.91 21.34 12.12
CA SER A 32 0.37 20.84 11.61
C SER A 32 1.33 20.44 12.74
N ALA A 33 1.20 21.06 13.91
CA ALA A 33 1.99 20.73 15.08
C ALA A 33 1.74 19.28 15.56
N GLN A 34 0.54 18.75 15.40
CA GLN A 34 0.20 17.39 15.82
C GLN A 34 1.00 16.32 15.04
N ARG A 35 1.44 16.61 13.82
CA ARG A 35 2.28 15.71 13.02
C ARG A 35 3.61 15.38 13.69
N SER A 36 4.21 16.31 14.44
CA SER A 36 5.48 16.08 15.13
C SER A 36 5.38 15.06 16.27
N GLU A 37 4.15 14.73 16.67
CA GLU A 37 3.85 13.80 17.75
C GLU A 37 3.47 12.39 17.26
N ILE A 38 3.57 12.12 15.94
CA ILE A 38 3.30 10.79 15.37
C ILE A 38 4.24 9.77 15.99
N GLN A 39 3.66 8.74 16.61
CA GLN A 39 4.39 7.66 17.24
C GLN A 39 4.50 6.46 16.31
N THR A 40 5.62 5.74 16.39
CA THR A 40 5.86 4.54 15.60
C THR A 40 6.41 3.43 16.47
N VAL A 41 6.02 2.19 16.15
CA VAL A 41 6.58 0.99 16.76
C VAL A 41 7.82 0.57 15.97
N ALA A 42 8.97 0.53 16.63
CA ALA A 42 10.21 0.08 15.99
C ALA A 42 10.07 -1.41 15.60
N PRO A 43 10.44 -1.79 14.36
CA PRO A 43 10.50 -3.20 13.99
C PRO A 43 11.51 -3.94 14.87
N VAL A 44 11.12 -5.09 15.41
CA VAL A 44 12.05 -5.97 16.13
C VAL A 44 12.80 -6.80 15.09
N PRO A 45 14.11 -6.60 14.89
CA PRO A 45 14.84 -7.35 13.90
C PRO A 45 15.00 -8.81 14.30
N GLY A 46 14.61 -9.68 13.37
CA GLY A 46 15.12 -11.04 13.24
C GLY A 46 15.09 -11.97 14.44
N CYS A 47 13.93 -12.21 15.04
CA CYS A 47 13.80 -13.27 16.02
C CYS A 47 12.95 -14.42 15.44
N ARG A 48 13.56 -15.55 15.12
CA ARG A 48 12.81 -16.79 14.91
C ARG A 48 12.61 -17.42 16.30
N LEU A 49 11.35 -17.54 16.70
CA LEU A 49 11.01 -18.20 17.95
C LEU A 49 11.19 -19.72 17.81
N ASP A 50 11.66 -20.36 18.89
CA ASP A 50 11.68 -21.83 18.94
C ASP A 50 10.31 -22.36 19.39
N HIS A 51 9.58 -22.92 18.45
CA HIS A 51 8.26 -23.52 18.70
C HIS A 51 8.32 -24.99 19.11
N GLY A 52 9.50 -25.53 19.41
CA GLY A 52 9.64 -26.93 19.79
C GLY A 52 9.15 -27.93 18.74
N GLY A 53 9.15 -27.54 17.47
CA GLY A 53 8.67 -28.36 16.34
C GLY A 53 7.15 -28.42 16.20
N ILE A 54 6.37 -27.68 17.01
CA ILE A 54 4.91 -27.56 16.92
C ILE A 54 4.56 -26.09 16.81
N VAL A 55 4.05 -25.69 15.66
CA VAL A 55 3.61 -24.32 15.38
C VAL A 55 2.11 -24.22 15.53
N ILE A 56 1.64 -23.31 16.39
CA ILE A 56 0.23 -22.98 16.57
C ILE A 56 0.05 -21.49 16.33
N ASN A 57 -0.90 -21.12 15.51
CA ASN A 57 -1.33 -19.73 15.32
C ASN A 57 -2.83 -19.59 15.62
N PRO A 58 -3.24 -18.65 16.42
CA PRO A 58 -2.43 -17.74 17.26
C PRO A 58 -1.56 -18.47 18.27
N THR A 59 -0.41 -17.83 18.63
CA THR A 59 0.53 -18.34 19.62
C THR A 59 -0.16 -18.50 20.98
N PRO A 60 -0.22 -19.74 21.53
CA PRO A 60 -0.89 -19.97 22.81
C PRO A 60 -0.23 -19.22 23.97
N GLN A 61 -1.03 -18.79 24.95
CA GLN A 61 -0.54 -18.15 26.18
C GLN A 61 0.41 -19.06 26.96
N GLN A 62 0.06 -20.36 27.07
CA GLN A 62 0.88 -21.36 27.71
C GLN A 62 0.74 -22.70 27.00
N MET A 63 1.86 -23.29 26.62
CA MET A 63 1.89 -24.61 26.01
C MET A 63 3.06 -25.45 26.60
N GLY A 64 2.75 -26.62 27.13
CA GLY A 64 3.71 -27.62 27.59
C GLY A 64 3.62 -28.84 26.70
N ILE A 65 4.78 -29.34 26.22
CA ILE A 65 4.88 -30.51 25.33
C ILE A 65 5.74 -31.58 26.00
N ASP A 66 5.20 -32.78 26.08
CA ASP A 66 5.99 -33.97 26.39
C ASP A 66 6.16 -34.83 25.12
N SER A 67 7.28 -34.64 24.44
CA SER A 67 7.59 -35.33 23.19
C SER A 67 7.94 -36.81 23.38
N THR A 68 8.17 -37.28 24.65
CA THR A 68 8.47 -38.69 24.97
C THR A 68 7.21 -39.54 24.98
N GLN A 69 6.05 -38.96 25.20
CA GLN A 69 4.75 -39.60 25.22
C GLN A 69 3.94 -39.22 23.99
N ARG A 70 3.20 -40.19 23.42
CA ARG A 70 2.36 -39.91 22.24
C ARG A 70 1.03 -40.64 22.33
N LEU A 71 -0.04 -39.94 21.92
CA LEU A 71 -1.36 -40.50 21.72
C LEU A 71 -1.50 -40.98 20.27
N ASP A 72 -1.84 -42.24 20.07
CA ASP A 72 -2.11 -42.82 18.74
C ASP A 72 -3.59 -42.58 18.37
N ILE A 73 -3.84 -41.76 17.37
CA ILE A 73 -5.17 -41.47 16.80
C ILE A 73 -5.37 -42.05 15.39
N SER A 74 -4.47 -42.90 14.92
CA SER A 74 -4.50 -43.45 13.54
C SER A 74 -5.80 -44.22 13.26
N ARG A 75 -6.42 -44.80 14.27
CA ARG A 75 -7.72 -45.49 14.16
C ARG A 75 -8.92 -44.60 14.37
N GLY A 76 -8.72 -43.33 14.75
CA GLY A 76 -9.76 -42.34 15.02
C GLY A 76 -9.95 -42.08 16.50
N LEU A 77 -10.76 -41.03 16.78
CA LEU A 77 -11.15 -40.60 18.13
C LEU A 77 -12.63 -40.87 18.40
N CYS A 78 -12.97 -41.28 19.63
CA CYS A 78 -14.36 -41.40 20.07
C CYS A 78 -14.86 -40.08 20.61
N LEU A 79 -15.73 -39.41 19.84
CA LEU A 79 -16.31 -38.12 20.21
C LEU A 79 -17.23 -38.22 21.43
N LYS A 80 -17.00 -37.35 22.39
CA LYS A 80 -17.84 -37.08 23.57
C LYS A 80 -18.18 -35.58 23.60
N ASP A 81 -19.29 -35.20 23.00
CA ASP A 81 -19.85 -33.87 22.98
C ASP A 81 -21.22 -33.85 23.68
N PRO A 82 -21.26 -33.68 25.02
CA PRO A 82 -22.51 -33.69 25.77
C PRO A 82 -23.47 -32.54 25.42
N ALA A 83 -22.93 -31.44 24.86
CA ALA A 83 -23.73 -30.30 24.42
C ALA A 83 -24.34 -30.48 23.03
N GLY A 84 -23.77 -31.37 22.19
CA GLY A 84 -24.21 -31.61 20.83
C GLY A 84 -23.91 -30.46 19.86
N CYS A 85 -22.94 -29.59 20.20
CA CYS A 85 -22.68 -28.35 19.46
C CYS A 85 -21.53 -28.44 18.43
N PHE A 86 -20.70 -29.52 18.50
CA PHE A 86 -19.41 -29.57 17.81
C PHE A 86 -19.28 -30.69 16.78
N ALA A 87 -20.39 -31.37 16.44
CA ALA A 87 -20.35 -32.49 15.51
C ALA A 87 -19.83 -32.11 14.12
N GLU A 88 -20.12 -30.88 13.66
CA GLU A 88 -19.65 -30.33 12.38
C GLU A 88 -18.23 -29.74 12.48
N ASP A 89 -17.76 -29.40 13.69
CA ASP A 89 -16.48 -28.76 13.92
C ASP A 89 -15.28 -29.75 14.00
N VAL A 90 -15.54 -31.07 13.94
CA VAL A 90 -14.55 -32.15 14.04
C VAL A 90 -14.28 -32.88 12.73
N ASP A 91 -14.56 -32.26 11.60
CA ASP A 91 -14.37 -32.78 10.24
C ASP A 91 -12.92 -33.16 9.90
N PHE A 92 -11.96 -32.54 10.58
CA PHE A 92 -10.51 -32.76 10.42
C PHE A 92 -10.00 -34.02 11.12
N VAL A 93 -10.85 -34.74 11.83
CA VAL A 93 -10.47 -35.91 12.61
C VAL A 93 -11.33 -37.12 12.21
N LYS A 94 -10.71 -38.27 12.04
CA LYS A 94 -11.46 -39.50 11.87
C LYS A 94 -12.16 -39.86 13.18
N LEU A 95 -13.48 -40.00 13.14
CA LEU A 95 -14.25 -40.48 14.28
C LEU A 95 -14.37 -41.99 14.27
N ALA A 96 -14.45 -42.58 15.47
CA ALA A 96 -14.57 -44.03 15.70
C ALA A 96 -15.45 -44.33 16.93
N ASP A 97 -16.14 -45.46 16.92
CA ASP A 97 -17.00 -45.87 18.04
C ASP A 97 -16.19 -46.24 19.29
N LYS A 98 -14.93 -46.67 19.09
CA LYS A 98 -14.00 -47.13 20.16
C LYS A 98 -12.62 -46.57 19.91
N GLY A 99 -11.92 -46.21 20.98
CA GLY A 99 -10.57 -45.64 20.91
C GLY A 99 -10.34 -44.57 21.95
N PRO A 100 -9.25 -43.80 21.76
CA PRO A 100 -9.02 -42.59 22.58
C PRO A 100 -10.19 -41.62 22.47
N ARG A 101 -10.48 -40.94 23.58
CA ARG A 101 -11.62 -40.00 23.63
C ARG A 101 -11.23 -38.66 23.02
N LEU A 102 -12.16 -38.00 22.35
CA LEU A 102 -12.18 -36.56 22.13
C LEU A 102 -13.36 -36.00 22.95
N GLU A 103 -13.07 -35.47 24.12
CA GLU A 103 -14.06 -34.93 25.01
C GLU A 103 -14.07 -33.40 24.94
N ILE A 104 -15.22 -32.83 24.59
CA ILE A 104 -15.40 -31.39 24.40
C ILE A 104 -16.42 -30.90 25.44
N LEU A 105 -15.98 -30.02 26.31
CA LEU A 105 -16.73 -29.51 27.42
C LEU A 105 -16.63 -27.98 27.50
N PHE A 106 -17.65 -27.33 28.04
CA PHE A 106 -17.59 -25.91 28.35
C PHE A 106 -18.50 -25.52 29.52
N GLY A 107 -18.32 -24.28 29.99
CA GLY A 107 -19.12 -23.67 31.04
C GLY A 107 -18.28 -23.21 32.24
N ALA A 108 -18.58 -22.02 32.74
CA ALA A 108 -17.77 -21.30 33.73
C ALA A 108 -17.38 -22.10 34.99
N LYS A 109 -18.32 -22.87 35.57
CA LYS A 109 -18.04 -23.71 36.77
C LYS A 109 -17.08 -24.85 36.48
N ARG A 110 -17.13 -25.43 35.30
CA ARG A 110 -16.25 -26.53 34.86
C ARG A 110 -14.88 -25.98 34.52
N ALA A 111 -14.83 -24.89 33.76
CA ALA A 111 -13.61 -24.17 33.38
C ALA A 111 -12.80 -23.74 34.62
N ALA A 112 -13.47 -23.18 35.63
CA ALA A 112 -12.83 -22.79 36.88
C ALA A 112 -12.15 -23.96 37.61
N ARG A 113 -12.73 -25.17 37.59
CA ARG A 113 -12.12 -26.40 38.19
C ARG A 113 -10.86 -26.85 37.45
N GLN A 114 -10.71 -26.46 36.18
CA GLN A 114 -9.55 -26.78 35.33
C GLN A 114 -8.55 -25.63 35.25
N GLY A 115 -8.77 -24.53 35.99
CA GLY A 115 -7.90 -23.35 35.98
C GLY A 115 -7.96 -22.53 34.69
N VAL A 116 -9.06 -22.64 33.93
CA VAL A 116 -9.31 -21.81 32.72
C VAL A 116 -9.65 -20.40 33.15
N LYS A 117 -9.02 -19.41 32.52
CA LYS A 117 -9.25 -17.98 32.80
C LYS A 117 -10.73 -17.61 32.55
N PRO A 118 -11.38 -16.82 33.43
CA PRO A 118 -12.80 -16.47 33.28
C PRO A 118 -13.03 -15.36 32.23
N VAL A 119 -12.61 -15.58 31.00
CA VAL A 119 -12.82 -14.68 29.85
C VAL A 119 -13.38 -15.48 28.66
N SER A 120 -14.20 -14.83 27.87
CA SER A 120 -14.77 -15.45 26.66
C SER A 120 -13.65 -15.91 25.73
N GLY A 121 -13.80 -17.13 25.17
CA GLY A 121 -12.83 -17.74 24.28
C GLY A 121 -11.68 -18.47 24.99
N ALA A 122 -11.57 -18.39 26.33
CA ALA A 122 -10.53 -19.12 27.09
C ALA A 122 -10.81 -20.63 27.12
N TYR A 123 -9.75 -21.43 27.07
CA TYR A 123 -9.84 -22.89 27.12
C TYR A 123 -8.60 -23.55 27.71
N ARG A 124 -8.77 -24.80 28.12
CA ARG A 124 -7.68 -25.76 28.35
C ARG A 124 -7.84 -26.92 27.39
N LEU A 125 -6.74 -27.29 26.70
CA LEU A 125 -6.62 -28.48 25.91
C LEU A 125 -5.57 -29.41 26.53
N THR A 126 -5.87 -30.69 26.65
CA THR A 126 -4.93 -31.69 27.15
C THR A 126 -4.96 -32.90 26.22
N VAL A 127 -3.78 -33.34 25.77
CA VAL A 127 -3.58 -34.59 25.06
C VAL A 127 -2.79 -35.50 25.99
N ASP A 128 -3.37 -36.60 26.40
CA ASP A 128 -2.71 -37.60 27.29
C ASP A 128 -2.99 -39.05 26.77
N ALA A 129 -2.53 -40.07 27.52
CA ALA A 129 -2.71 -41.45 27.13
C ALA A 129 -4.17 -41.92 27.01
N ARG A 130 -5.14 -41.18 27.57
CA ARG A 130 -6.59 -41.48 27.55
C ARG A 130 -7.29 -40.87 26.37
N GLY A 131 -6.71 -39.82 25.78
CA GLY A 131 -7.30 -39.12 24.68
C GLY A 131 -7.05 -37.60 24.70
N VAL A 132 -7.96 -36.83 24.08
CA VAL A 132 -7.96 -35.39 24.02
C VAL A 132 -9.13 -34.87 24.85
N THR A 133 -8.87 -33.91 25.73
CA THR A 133 -9.90 -33.21 26.50
C THR A 133 -9.77 -31.69 26.24
N ILE A 134 -10.85 -31.08 25.82
CA ILE A 134 -10.97 -29.62 25.64
C ILE A 134 -12.01 -29.12 26.64
N THR A 135 -11.67 -28.13 27.44
CA THR A 135 -12.57 -27.45 28.36
C THR A 135 -12.56 -25.95 28.09
N GLY A 136 -13.61 -25.42 27.49
CA GLY A 136 -13.80 -23.99 27.26
C GLY A 136 -14.44 -23.29 28.45
N TYR A 137 -14.14 -22.01 28.67
CA TYR A 137 -14.91 -21.15 29.56
C TYR A 137 -16.36 -21.03 29.06
N ASP A 138 -16.51 -20.87 27.76
CA ASP A 138 -17.75 -20.84 27.01
C ASP A 138 -17.65 -21.70 25.74
N GLU A 139 -18.69 -21.68 24.91
CA GLU A 139 -18.72 -22.42 23.63
C GLU A 139 -17.59 -21.96 22.70
N CYS A 140 -17.31 -20.64 22.63
CA CYS A 140 -16.22 -20.10 21.81
C CYS A 140 -14.86 -20.63 22.25
N GLY A 141 -14.61 -20.72 23.57
CA GLY A 141 -13.36 -21.32 24.09
C GLY A 141 -13.20 -22.78 23.70
N ALA A 142 -14.28 -23.58 23.75
CA ALA A 142 -14.23 -24.98 23.31
C ALA A 142 -13.97 -25.09 21.79
N PHE A 143 -14.58 -24.23 20.98
CA PHE A 143 -14.33 -24.15 19.54
C PHE A 143 -12.86 -23.77 19.22
N TYR A 144 -12.30 -22.78 19.92
CA TYR A 144 -10.91 -22.38 19.73
C TYR A 144 -9.92 -23.47 20.16
N GLY A 145 -10.28 -24.26 21.18
CA GLY A 145 -9.54 -25.45 21.56
C GLY A 145 -9.52 -26.49 20.44
N LEU A 146 -10.63 -26.67 19.69
CA LEU A 146 -10.67 -27.52 18.50
C LEU A 146 -9.79 -26.99 17.36
N GLN A 147 -9.75 -25.67 17.13
CA GLN A 147 -8.84 -25.10 16.11
C GLN A 147 -7.37 -25.32 16.47
N THR A 148 -7.01 -25.25 17.76
CA THR A 148 -5.67 -25.62 18.22
C THR A 148 -5.39 -27.13 18.02
N LEU A 149 -6.34 -28.01 18.32
CA LEU A 149 -6.23 -29.45 18.06
C LEU A 149 -6.04 -29.75 16.56
N ARG A 150 -6.76 -29.04 15.68
CA ARG A 150 -6.62 -29.16 14.21
C ARG A 150 -5.18 -28.90 13.79
N GLN A 151 -4.57 -27.83 14.28
CA GLN A 151 -3.17 -27.47 13.98
C GLN A 151 -2.18 -28.48 14.59
N LEU A 152 -2.41 -28.97 15.82
CA LEU A 152 -1.61 -30.03 16.44
C LEU A 152 -1.58 -31.30 15.60
N ILE A 153 -2.75 -31.74 15.10
CA ILE A 153 -2.87 -32.94 14.26
C ILE A 153 -2.16 -32.73 12.91
N ALA A 154 -2.29 -31.54 12.31
CA ALA A 154 -1.65 -31.20 11.04
C ALA A 154 -0.13 -31.01 11.15
N SER A 155 0.40 -30.83 12.37
CA SER A 155 1.82 -30.61 12.60
C SER A 155 2.68 -31.81 12.15
N PRO A 156 3.86 -31.58 11.55
CA PRO A 156 4.83 -32.66 11.27
C PRO A 156 5.19 -33.50 12.49
N ALA A 157 5.15 -32.92 13.70
CA ALA A 157 5.38 -33.63 14.95
C ALA A 157 4.32 -34.70 15.24
N SER A 158 3.16 -34.65 14.60
CA SER A 158 2.04 -35.59 14.71
C SER A 158 1.96 -36.57 13.53
N ALA A 159 3.03 -36.69 12.74
CA ALA A 159 3.06 -37.56 11.57
C ALA A 159 2.65 -39.02 11.93
N GLY A 160 1.89 -39.65 11.03
CA GLY A 160 1.38 -41.00 11.23
C GLY A 160 0.26 -41.10 12.26
N GLY A 161 -0.39 -39.98 12.62
CA GLY A 161 -1.48 -39.94 13.60
C GLY A 161 -1.01 -40.15 15.05
N ARG A 162 0.21 -39.76 15.38
CA ARG A 162 0.81 -39.90 16.73
C ARG A 162 1.10 -38.55 17.35
N ILE A 163 0.11 -37.99 18.03
CA ILE A 163 0.21 -36.66 18.64
C ILE A 163 1.05 -36.73 19.92
N PRO A 164 2.03 -35.84 20.14
CA PRO A 164 2.73 -35.75 21.43
C PRO A 164 1.77 -35.35 22.55
N HIS A 165 2.07 -35.72 23.78
CA HIS A 165 1.29 -35.25 24.91
C HIS A 165 1.50 -33.74 25.06
N VAL A 166 0.41 -32.99 25.11
CA VAL A 166 0.40 -31.53 25.14
C VAL A 166 -0.60 -31.03 26.16
N THR A 167 -0.24 -29.99 26.86
CA THR A 167 -1.20 -29.18 27.67
C THR A 167 -1.13 -27.76 27.22
N VAL A 168 -2.28 -27.18 26.82
CA VAL A 168 -2.43 -25.77 26.44
C VAL A 168 -3.41 -25.12 27.42
N ASN A 169 -3.01 -23.99 28.02
CA ASN A 169 -3.91 -23.06 28.70
C ASN A 169 -3.90 -21.78 27.92
N ASP A 170 -5.05 -21.37 27.40
CA ASP A 170 -5.09 -20.34 26.37
C ASP A 170 -6.31 -19.42 26.52
N TYR A 171 -6.11 -18.17 26.12
CA TYR A 171 -7.15 -17.14 26.17
C TYR A 171 -6.72 -15.94 25.33
N PRO A 172 -7.68 -15.14 24.79
CA PRO A 172 -7.32 -13.92 24.06
C PRO A 172 -6.98 -12.78 25.00
N ASP A 173 -5.98 -11.97 24.65
CA ASP A 173 -5.67 -10.71 25.34
C ASP A 173 -6.66 -9.61 24.96
N LEU A 174 -7.00 -9.49 23.66
CA LEU A 174 -7.98 -8.50 23.22
C LEU A 174 -9.36 -9.15 23.02
N PRO A 175 -10.44 -8.56 23.59
CA PRO A 175 -11.78 -9.14 23.50
C PRO A 175 -12.37 -9.11 22.08
N SER A 176 -12.14 -8.03 21.31
CA SER A 176 -12.55 -7.92 19.90
C SER A 176 -11.33 -7.99 18.98
N ARG A 177 -11.34 -8.97 18.09
CA ARG A 177 -10.24 -9.29 17.18
C ARG A 177 -10.85 -9.48 15.79
N GLY A 178 -10.71 -8.49 14.93
CA GLY A 178 -11.52 -8.55 13.74
C GLY A 178 -10.96 -7.87 12.52
N VAL A 179 -11.84 -7.83 11.55
CA VAL A 179 -11.62 -7.27 10.24
C VAL A 179 -12.79 -6.35 9.92
N VAL A 180 -12.50 -5.19 9.35
CA VAL A 180 -13.51 -4.28 8.81
C VAL A 180 -13.33 -4.21 7.30
N GLU A 181 -14.34 -4.68 6.55
CA GLU A 181 -14.43 -4.44 5.10
C GLU A 181 -14.85 -2.98 4.90
N GLY A 182 -13.88 -2.06 5.06
CA GLY A 182 -14.12 -0.62 5.09
C GLY A 182 -13.34 0.17 4.04
N PHE A 183 -12.64 -0.52 3.14
CA PHE A 183 -11.86 0.07 2.06
C PHE A 183 -12.75 0.61 0.94
N TYR A 184 -12.21 1.56 0.18
CA TYR A 184 -12.77 2.02 -1.09
C TYR A 184 -12.33 1.12 -2.24
N GLY A 185 -13.23 0.87 -3.20
CA GLY A 185 -12.93 0.06 -4.38
C GLY A 185 -13.93 -1.03 -4.63
N THR A 186 -13.48 -2.14 -5.22
CA THR A 186 -14.34 -3.27 -5.50
C THR A 186 -14.59 -4.07 -4.22
N PRO A 187 -15.84 -4.11 -3.71
CA PRO A 187 -16.17 -4.96 -2.57
C PRO A 187 -15.82 -6.42 -2.85
N TRP A 188 -15.48 -7.17 -1.83
CA TRP A 188 -15.20 -8.60 -1.97
C TRP A 188 -16.39 -9.36 -2.56
N SER A 189 -16.09 -10.38 -3.34
CA SER A 189 -17.15 -11.31 -3.78
C SER A 189 -17.70 -12.11 -2.60
N HIS A 190 -18.89 -12.69 -2.77
CA HIS A 190 -19.49 -13.53 -1.74
C HIS A 190 -18.57 -14.72 -1.38
N GLU A 191 -17.94 -15.34 -2.38
CA GLU A 191 -17.02 -16.47 -2.19
C GLU A 191 -15.78 -16.06 -1.38
N VAL A 192 -15.22 -14.90 -1.66
CA VAL A 192 -14.05 -14.37 -0.90
C VAL A 192 -14.45 -14.11 0.55
N ARG A 193 -15.64 -13.51 0.80
CA ARG A 193 -16.14 -13.30 2.17
C ARG A 193 -16.33 -14.62 2.91
N MET A 194 -16.92 -15.64 2.28
CA MET A 194 -17.08 -16.97 2.86
C MET A 194 -15.72 -17.59 3.21
N SER A 195 -14.74 -17.52 2.30
CA SER A 195 -13.37 -18.00 2.50
C SER A 195 -12.66 -17.29 3.65
N LEU A 196 -12.88 -15.98 3.79
CA LEU A 196 -12.32 -15.17 4.89
C LEU A 196 -12.99 -15.51 6.23
N ILE A 197 -14.30 -15.73 6.27
CA ILE A 197 -15.02 -16.11 7.50
C ILE A 197 -14.50 -17.45 8.03
N ASP A 198 -14.26 -18.43 7.16
CA ASP A 198 -13.66 -19.71 7.54
C ASP A 198 -12.22 -19.52 8.07
N PHE A 199 -11.45 -18.63 7.44
CA PHE A 199 -10.12 -18.24 7.92
C PHE A 199 -10.19 -17.58 9.30
N TYR A 200 -11.17 -16.69 9.54
CA TYR A 200 -11.35 -16.02 10.84
C TYR A 200 -11.58 -17.04 11.95
N GLY A 201 -12.53 -17.95 11.76
CA GLY A 201 -12.79 -19.01 12.74
C GLY A 201 -11.57 -19.88 13.02
N ARG A 202 -10.86 -20.29 11.97
CA ARG A 202 -9.67 -21.12 12.05
C ARG A 202 -8.55 -20.48 12.86
N PHE A 203 -8.35 -19.16 12.71
CA PHE A 203 -7.30 -18.41 13.41
C PHE A 203 -7.81 -17.54 14.56
N LYS A 204 -9.00 -17.86 15.09
CA LYS A 204 -9.56 -17.28 16.32
C LYS A 204 -9.81 -15.77 16.26
N LEU A 205 -9.95 -15.18 15.05
CA LEU A 205 -10.58 -13.88 14.88
C LEU A 205 -12.09 -14.04 15.16
N ASN A 206 -12.70 -13.06 15.80
CA ASN A 206 -14.08 -13.17 16.28
C ASN A 206 -15.01 -12.07 15.82
N THR A 207 -14.57 -11.17 14.94
CA THR A 207 -15.38 -10.05 14.48
C THR A 207 -15.18 -9.80 12.99
N TYR A 208 -16.26 -9.76 12.23
CA TYR A 208 -16.28 -9.31 10.84
C TYR A 208 -17.26 -8.15 10.71
N ILE A 209 -16.73 -6.97 10.36
CA ILE A 209 -17.51 -5.74 10.21
C ILE A 209 -17.73 -5.51 8.72
N TYR A 210 -19.00 -5.67 8.31
CA TYR A 210 -19.44 -5.47 6.95
C TYR A 210 -19.80 -4.00 6.73
N GLY A 211 -18.94 -3.25 6.06
CA GLY A 211 -19.13 -1.84 5.76
C GLY A 211 -18.45 -1.39 4.46
N PRO A 212 -18.62 -2.14 3.32
CA PRO A 212 -17.98 -1.78 2.05
C PRO A 212 -18.44 -0.41 1.57
N LYS A 213 -17.52 0.53 1.38
CA LYS A 213 -17.82 1.92 0.98
C LYS A 213 -18.59 2.02 -0.33
N ASP A 214 -18.36 1.11 -1.27
CA ASP A 214 -19.01 1.08 -2.58
C ASP A 214 -20.30 0.22 -2.61
N ASP A 215 -20.80 -0.26 -1.44
CA ASP A 215 -22.13 -0.82 -1.30
C ASP A 215 -23.17 0.30 -1.19
N PRO A 216 -24.04 0.51 -2.20
CA PRO A 216 -24.98 1.63 -2.21
C PRO A 216 -26.12 1.49 -1.19
N TYR A 217 -26.29 0.32 -0.58
CA TYR A 217 -27.32 0.05 0.45
C TYR A 217 -26.78 0.15 1.87
N HIS A 218 -25.45 0.13 2.04
CA HIS A 218 -24.75 0.49 3.25
C HIS A 218 -24.64 2.02 3.40
N SER A 219 -24.46 2.75 2.30
CA SER A 219 -24.20 4.18 2.25
C SER A 219 -25.18 4.96 1.39
N CYS A 220 -24.93 6.25 1.18
CA CYS A 220 -25.62 7.09 0.21
C CYS A 220 -25.49 6.50 -1.23
N PRO A 221 -26.56 6.56 -2.06
CA PRO A 221 -27.85 7.19 -1.78
C PRO A 221 -28.94 6.26 -1.24
N ASN A 222 -28.68 4.96 -1.09
CA ASN A 222 -29.73 3.96 -0.89
C ASN A 222 -29.77 3.38 0.53
N TRP A 223 -29.03 3.92 1.51
CA TRP A 223 -29.04 3.39 2.88
C TRP A 223 -30.45 3.33 3.51
N ARG A 224 -31.37 4.20 3.06
CA ARG A 224 -32.79 4.21 3.48
C ARG A 224 -33.61 3.05 2.92
N LYS A 225 -33.11 2.40 1.83
CA LYS A 225 -33.85 1.33 1.13
C LYS A 225 -33.44 -0.05 1.67
N PRO A 226 -34.37 -1.04 1.60
CA PRO A 226 -33.96 -2.42 1.86
C PRO A 226 -32.96 -2.90 0.81
N TYR A 227 -32.13 -3.90 1.15
CA TYR A 227 -31.39 -4.66 0.16
C TYR A 227 -32.33 -5.37 -0.81
N PRO A 228 -31.96 -5.53 -2.09
CA PRO A 228 -32.61 -6.47 -2.99
C PRO A 228 -32.59 -7.88 -2.42
N GLU A 229 -33.50 -8.74 -2.87
CA GLU A 229 -33.68 -10.06 -2.28
C GLU A 229 -32.43 -10.94 -2.34
N GLN A 230 -31.71 -10.91 -3.45
CA GLN A 230 -30.49 -11.70 -3.63
C GLN A 230 -29.38 -11.29 -2.65
N GLU A 231 -29.11 -9.99 -2.53
CA GLU A 231 -28.10 -9.46 -1.60
C GLU A 231 -28.52 -9.70 -0.14
N ALA A 232 -29.82 -9.60 0.17
CA ALA A 232 -30.32 -9.92 1.51
C ALA A 232 -30.12 -11.40 1.85
N MET A 233 -30.31 -12.31 0.87
CA MET A 233 -30.02 -13.74 1.04
C MET A 233 -28.51 -13.97 1.28
N GLN A 234 -27.63 -13.32 0.51
CA GLN A 234 -26.19 -13.40 0.71
C GLN A 234 -25.78 -12.92 2.09
N ILE A 235 -26.36 -11.80 2.57
CA ILE A 235 -26.10 -11.32 3.95
C ILE A 235 -26.52 -12.39 4.98
N ARG A 236 -27.64 -13.04 4.81
CA ARG A 236 -28.07 -14.14 5.70
C ARG A 236 -27.06 -15.29 5.69
N GLU A 237 -26.57 -15.69 4.51
CA GLU A 237 -25.57 -16.74 4.39
C GLU A 237 -24.26 -16.37 5.10
N LEU A 238 -23.83 -15.10 5.00
CA LEU A 238 -22.65 -14.58 5.74
C LEU A 238 -22.87 -14.62 7.26
N VAL A 239 -24.06 -14.21 7.74
CA VAL A 239 -24.43 -14.30 9.17
C VAL A 239 -24.38 -15.74 9.65
N ASP A 240 -24.90 -16.68 8.87
CA ASP A 240 -24.90 -18.10 9.23
C ASP A 240 -23.47 -18.70 9.20
N ALA A 241 -22.65 -18.31 8.23
CA ALA A 241 -21.23 -18.70 8.19
C ALA A 241 -20.45 -18.14 9.38
N CYS A 242 -20.66 -16.88 9.73
CA CYS A 242 -20.05 -16.26 10.90
C CYS A 242 -20.45 -16.98 12.19
N ARG A 243 -21.73 -17.35 12.35
CA ARG A 243 -22.20 -18.10 13.51
C ARG A 243 -21.53 -19.46 13.63
N ARG A 244 -21.40 -20.22 12.53
CA ARG A 244 -20.68 -21.50 12.52
C ARG A 244 -19.22 -21.36 12.92
N ASN A 245 -18.58 -20.26 12.52
CA ASN A 245 -17.18 -19.96 12.83
C ASN A 245 -16.96 -19.21 14.14
N ARG A 246 -18.02 -18.98 14.94
CA ARG A 246 -18.01 -18.19 16.20
C ARG A 246 -17.41 -16.78 15.97
N VAL A 247 -17.78 -16.20 14.82
CA VAL A 247 -17.45 -14.82 14.43
C VAL A 247 -18.71 -13.96 14.59
N ASP A 248 -18.57 -12.79 15.16
CA ASP A 248 -19.63 -11.80 15.27
C ASP A 248 -19.74 -11.02 13.95
N PHE A 249 -20.88 -11.16 13.25
CA PHE A 249 -21.16 -10.39 12.04
C PHE A 249 -21.72 -9.03 12.42
N VAL A 250 -20.92 -7.99 12.26
CA VAL A 250 -21.31 -6.60 12.53
C VAL A 250 -21.73 -5.93 11.22
N TRP A 251 -23.01 -5.62 11.08
CA TRP A 251 -23.48 -4.88 9.91
C TRP A 251 -23.34 -3.37 10.17
N ALA A 252 -22.62 -2.67 9.29
CA ALA A 252 -22.43 -1.23 9.40
C ALA A 252 -23.35 -0.45 8.45
N ILE A 253 -23.70 0.79 8.81
CA ILE A 253 -24.39 1.77 7.96
C ILE A 253 -23.64 3.09 7.97
N HIS A 254 -23.60 3.77 6.82
CA HIS A 254 -22.89 5.05 6.61
C HIS A 254 -23.87 6.12 6.11
N PRO A 255 -24.73 6.68 6.99
CA PRO A 255 -25.79 7.61 6.61
C PRO A 255 -25.33 9.07 6.52
N GLY A 256 -24.12 9.39 7.01
CA GLY A 256 -23.70 10.75 7.36
C GLY A 256 -23.66 11.73 6.18
N GLN A 257 -23.49 11.24 4.95
CA GLN A 257 -23.34 12.10 3.78
C GLN A 257 -24.63 12.87 3.42
N ASP A 258 -25.82 12.31 3.71
CA ASP A 258 -27.11 12.88 3.33
C ASP A 258 -28.23 12.76 4.39
N ILE A 259 -27.88 12.47 5.64
CA ILE A 259 -28.81 12.38 6.76
C ILE A 259 -29.42 13.74 7.07
N ARG A 260 -30.75 13.81 7.22
CA ARG A 260 -31.51 15.05 7.43
C ARG A 260 -31.81 15.35 8.88
N TRP A 261 -31.42 14.50 9.80
CA TRP A 261 -31.64 14.66 11.24
C TRP A 261 -33.09 14.85 11.67
N ASN A 262 -34.04 14.17 10.96
CA ASN A 262 -35.47 14.22 11.22
C ASN A 262 -36.05 12.83 11.58
N GLU A 263 -37.32 12.80 12.00
CA GLU A 263 -38.01 11.56 12.38
C GLU A 263 -38.22 10.57 11.20
N GLU A 264 -38.23 11.08 9.98
CA GLU A 264 -38.34 10.22 8.79
C GLU A 264 -37.08 9.40 8.61
N ASP A 265 -35.89 10.07 8.63
CA ASP A 265 -34.61 9.38 8.49
C ASP A 265 -34.31 8.48 9.70
N TYR A 266 -34.72 8.87 10.92
CA TYR A 266 -34.62 7.98 12.07
C TYR A 266 -35.45 6.70 11.86
N ARG A 267 -36.70 6.82 11.42
CA ARG A 267 -37.56 5.64 11.12
C ARG A 267 -36.98 4.77 10.01
N ASN A 268 -36.40 5.39 8.98
CA ASN A 268 -35.74 4.65 7.89
C ASN A 268 -34.54 3.86 8.45
N LEU A 269 -33.74 4.47 9.32
CA LEU A 269 -32.57 3.83 9.94
C LEU A 269 -32.99 2.63 10.83
N VAL A 270 -33.96 2.85 11.71
CA VAL A 270 -34.51 1.76 12.56
C VAL A 270 -35.14 0.67 11.71
N GLY A 271 -35.91 1.02 10.67
CA GLY A 271 -36.49 0.06 9.74
C GLY A 271 -35.44 -0.77 9.01
N LYS A 272 -34.28 -0.18 8.67
CA LYS A 272 -33.14 -0.89 8.09
C LYS A 272 -32.54 -1.85 9.12
N PHE A 273 -32.32 -1.42 10.34
CA PHE A 273 -31.82 -2.26 11.44
C PHE A 273 -32.73 -3.45 11.73
N GLU A 274 -34.06 -3.23 11.75
CA GLU A 274 -35.04 -4.32 11.93
C GLU A 274 -34.94 -5.37 10.82
N ARG A 275 -34.78 -4.97 9.57
CA ARG A 275 -34.61 -5.92 8.46
C ARG A 275 -33.30 -6.71 8.59
N MET A 276 -32.20 -6.07 8.99
CA MET A 276 -30.94 -6.78 9.23
C MET A 276 -31.07 -7.74 10.43
N TYR A 277 -31.78 -7.33 11.48
CA TYR A 277 -32.11 -8.19 12.63
C TYR A 277 -32.90 -9.44 12.21
N GLU A 278 -33.86 -9.27 11.30
CA GLU A 278 -34.66 -10.40 10.72
C GLU A 278 -33.77 -11.35 9.90
N LEU A 279 -32.69 -10.86 9.27
CA LEU A 279 -31.68 -11.67 8.59
C LEU A 279 -30.72 -12.38 9.56
N GLY A 280 -30.82 -12.13 10.87
CA GLY A 280 -30.02 -12.78 11.91
C GLY A 280 -28.88 -11.93 12.45
N VAL A 281 -28.70 -10.69 11.97
CA VAL A 281 -27.67 -9.75 12.49
C VAL A 281 -27.99 -9.41 13.95
N ARG A 282 -26.94 -9.42 14.81
CA ARG A 282 -27.05 -9.07 16.24
C ARG A 282 -26.07 -8.00 16.66
N SER A 283 -25.22 -7.52 15.74
CA SER A 283 -24.23 -6.49 16.00
C SER A 283 -24.29 -5.43 14.92
N PHE A 284 -24.25 -4.15 15.29
CA PHE A 284 -24.46 -3.03 14.39
C PHE A 284 -23.40 -1.95 14.58
N ALA A 285 -23.03 -1.31 13.47
CA ALA A 285 -22.14 -0.14 13.49
C ALA A 285 -22.74 1.03 12.70
N ILE A 286 -22.36 2.24 13.07
CA ILE A 286 -22.72 3.46 12.35
C ILE A 286 -21.42 4.21 12.04
N PHE A 287 -21.24 4.54 10.77
CA PHE A 287 -20.04 5.22 10.29
C PHE A 287 -20.34 6.67 9.92
N PHE A 288 -19.53 7.59 10.41
CA PHE A 288 -19.53 9.02 10.10
C PHE A 288 -18.17 9.51 9.60
N ASP A 289 -17.31 8.58 9.19
CA ASP A 289 -16.02 8.88 8.58
C ASP A 289 -16.20 9.43 7.16
N ASP A 290 -15.25 10.23 6.69
CA ASP A 290 -15.14 10.77 5.32
C ASP A 290 -16.40 11.51 4.83
N ILE A 291 -17.08 12.22 5.71
CA ILE A 291 -18.27 13.02 5.40
C ILE A 291 -18.02 14.51 5.59
N SER A 292 -18.94 15.31 5.07
CA SER A 292 -18.93 16.78 5.22
C SER A 292 -20.33 17.33 5.50
N GLY A 293 -20.42 18.61 5.85
CA GLY A 293 -21.68 19.28 6.07
C GLY A 293 -22.37 18.92 7.39
N GLU A 294 -23.71 18.91 7.41
CA GLU A 294 -24.50 18.73 8.65
C GLU A 294 -24.35 17.34 9.29
N GLY A 295 -23.89 16.33 8.51
CA GLY A 295 -23.62 14.99 9.02
C GLY A 295 -22.49 14.95 10.06
N THR A 296 -21.59 15.92 10.05
CA THR A 296 -20.42 16.00 10.95
C THR A 296 -20.72 16.53 12.34
N ASP A 297 -21.95 16.98 12.62
CA ASP A 297 -22.34 17.55 13.93
C ASP A 297 -22.28 16.48 15.04
N PRO A 298 -21.32 16.55 15.95
CA PRO A 298 -21.12 15.52 16.97
C PRO A 298 -22.26 15.44 18.00
N GLU A 299 -22.97 16.56 18.25
CA GLU A 299 -24.12 16.56 19.15
C GLU A 299 -25.28 15.75 18.57
N ARG A 300 -25.55 15.93 17.28
CA ARG A 300 -26.60 15.17 16.57
C ARG A 300 -26.21 13.69 16.42
N GLN A 301 -24.93 13.40 16.15
CA GLN A 301 -24.41 12.03 16.09
C GLN A 301 -24.62 11.32 17.44
N VAL A 302 -24.21 11.94 18.54
CA VAL A 302 -24.39 11.39 19.90
C VAL A 302 -25.86 11.19 20.24
N ALA A 303 -26.73 12.17 19.93
CA ALA A 303 -28.17 12.05 20.20
C ALA A 303 -28.79 10.85 19.44
N LEU A 304 -28.41 10.64 18.18
CA LEU A 304 -28.85 9.49 17.37
C LEU A 304 -28.37 8.17 17.98
N LEU A 305 -27.10 8.05 18.30
CA LEU A 305 -26.50 6.84 18.86
C LEU A 305 -27.10 6.47 20.21
N ASN A 306 -27.33 7.44 21.09
CA ASN A 306 -27.96 7.20 22.38
C ASN A 306 -29.41 6.77 22.22
N ARG A 307 -30.16 7.40 21.31
CA ARG A 307 -31.54 7.01 21.02
C ARG A 307 -31.65 5.59 20.47
N LEU A 308 -30.77 5.22 19.50
CA LEU A 308 -30.69 3.85 18.97
C LEU A 308 -30.28 2.83 20.04
N THR A 309 -29.37 3.20 20.92
CA THR A 309 -28.95 2.34 22.05
C THR A 309 -30.15 2.02 22.94
N GLU A 310 -30.98 3.01 23.26
CA GLU A 310 -32.15 2.83 24.12
C GLU A 310 -33.31 2.14 23.39
N GLU A 311 -33.73 2.69 22.23
CA GLU A 311 -34.96 2.27 21.55
C GLU A 311 -34.80 1.00 20.71
N PHE A 312 -33.55 0.64 20.30
CA PHE A 312 -33.31 -0.57 19.51
C PHE A 312 -32.46 -1.60 20.29
N VAL A 313 -31.23 -1.25 20.68
CA VAL A 313 -30.29 -2.21 21.27
C VAL A 313 -30.85 -2.78 22.59
N ARG A 314 -31.19 -1.93 23.53
CA ARG A 314 -31.72 -2.35 24.83
C ARG A 314 -33.14 -2.96 24.73
N ALA A 315 -33.93 -2.44 23.81
CA ALA A 315 -35.30 -2.96 23.59
C ALA A 315 -35.30 -4.39 23.03
N LYS A 316 -34.33 -4.77 22.18
CA LYS A 316 -34.17 -6.14 21.67
C LYS A 316 -33.59 -7.10 22.73
N GLY A 317 -32.66 -6.67 23.53
CA GLY A 317 -32.03 -7.43 24.62
C GLY A 317 -31.01 -8.48 24.21
N ASP A 318 -30.97 -8.86 22.91
CA ASP A 318 -30.01 -9.79 22.33
C ASP A 318 -29.13 -9.14 21.25
N VAL A 319 -29.15 -7.82 21.13
CA VAL A 319 -28.30 -7.01 20.26
C VAL A 319 -27.08 -6.50 21.04
N ALA A 320 -25.90 -6.65 20.46
CA ALA A 320 -24.66 -6.16 21.06
C ALA A 320 -24.60 -4.62 21.10
N PRO A 321 -23.81 -4.02 21.99
CA PRO A 321 -23.58 -2.58 21.99
C PRO A 321 -23.12 -2.06 20.63
N LEU A 322 -23.59 -0.87 20.24
CA LEU A 322 -23.23 -0.23 18.97
C LEU A 322 -21.74 0.05 18.87
N VAL A 323 -21.25 0.06 17.63
CA VAL A 323 -19.93 0.55 17.27
C VAL A 323 -20.09 1.81 16.43
N VAL A 324 -19.30 2.83 16.65
CA VAL A 324 -19.31 4.06 15.85
C VAL A 324 -17.92 4.39 15.32
N CYS A 325 -17.84 4.77 14.04
CA CYS A 325 -16.68 5.48 13.50
C CYS A 325 -17.03 6.98 13.52
N PRO A 326 -16.38 7.81 14.33
CA PRO A 326 -16.65 9.25 14.37
C PRO A 326 -16.08 9.93 13.12
N THR A 327 -16.52 11.15 12.82
CA THR A 327 -15.93 11.96 11.73
C THR A 327 -14.46 12.27 12.03
N ASP A 328 -14.14 12.61 13.27
CA ASP A 328 -12.76 12.83 13.72
C ASP A 328 -12.12 11.53 14.21
N TYR A 329 -11.93 10.58 13.29
CA TYR A 329 -11.40 9.25 13.59
C TYR A 329 -9.87 9.19 13.67
N SER A 330 -9.16 10.29 13.35
CA SER A 330 -7.69 10.39 13.35
C SER A 330 -7.24 11.69 14.02
N ARG A 331 -6.14 11.62 14.77
CA ARG A 331 -5.53 12.81 15.39
C ARG A 331 -5.13 13.87 14.34
N LEU A 332 -4.84 13.44 13.11
CA LEU A 332 -4.40 14.31 12.03
C LEU A 332 -5.23 15.58 11.86
N TRP A 333 -6.56 15.46 12.01
CA TRP A 333 -7.51 16.58 11.86
C TRP A 333 -8.49 16.75 13.03
N ALA A 334 -8.39 15.89 14.04
CA ALA A 334 -9.28 16.00 15.20
C ALA A 334 -9.00 17.27 16.00
N ASN A 335 -10.04 17.99 16.36
CA ASN A 335 -9.94 19.14 17.28
C ASN A 335 -9.47 18.67 18.66
N PRO A 336 -8.25 19.05 19.12
CA PRO A 336 -7.69 18.57 20.39
C PRO A 336 -8.31 19.19 21.64
N THR A 337 -9.13 20.25 21.46
CA THR A 337 -9.69 21.02 22.57
C THR A 337 -10.90 20.34 23.25
N PRO A 338 -11.32 20.77 24.45
CA PRO A 338 -12.53 20.26 25.09
C PRO A 338 -13.81 20.44 24.28
N GLN A 339 -13.82 21.34 23.28
CA GLN A 339 -14.93 21.58 22.37
C GLN A 339 -14.91 20.65 21.16
N GLY A 340 -13.84 19.88 20.97
CA GLY A 340 -13.71 18.92 19.88
C GLY A 340 -14.75 17.80 19.95
N SER A 341 -15.05 17.21 18.81
CA SER A 341 -16.07 16.16 18.65
C SER A 341 -15.82 14.96 19.55
N LEU A 342 -14.56 14.48 19.65
CA LEU A 342 -14.20 13.34 20.53
C LEU A 342 -14.46 13.64 22.00
N SER A 343 -14.21 14.87 22.46
CA SER A 343 -14.51 15.29 23.83
C SER A 343 -16.03 15.39 24.09
N ILE A 344 -16.83 15.72 23.07
CA ILE A 344 -18.31 15.66 23.14
C ILE A 344 -18.77 14.21 23.25
N TYR A 345 -18.21 13.29 22.45
CA TYR A 345 -18.46 11.85 22.57
C TYR A 345 -18.18 11.35 23.99
N GLY A 346 -17.01 11.68 24.54
CA GLY A 346 -16.65 11.26 25.90
C GLY A 346 -17.64 11.70 26.99
N ARG A 347 -18.16 12.92 26.86
CA ARG A 347 -19.08 13.47 27.87
C ARG A 347 -20.52 13.01 27.72
N LYS A 348 -20.99 12.71 26.50
CA LYS A 348 -22.43 12.59 26.21
C LYS A 348 -22.86 11.25 25.63
N LEU A 349 -21.92 10.50 25.00
CA LEU A 349 -22.23 9.23 24.38
C LEU A 349 -22.43 8.15 25.43
N ASP A 350 -23.45 7.30 25.24
CA ASP A 350 -23.69 6.14 26.09
C ASP A 350 -22.40 5.31 26.27
N PRO A 351 -22.03 4.97 27.52
CA PRO A 351 -20.75 4.30 27.79
C PRO A 351 -20.61 2.89 27.18
N SER A 352 -21.71 2.26 26.79
CA SER A 352 -21.66 0.96 26.12
C SER A 352 -21.24 1.04 24.66
N VAL A 353 -21.41 2.20 24.00
CA VAL A 353 -21.06 2.38 22.60
C VAL A 353 -19.54 2.40 22.42
N ARG A 354 -19.01 1.57 21.53
CA ARG A 354 -17.58 1.49 21.20
C ARG A 354 -17.25 2.51 20.13
N VAL A 355 -16.09 3.17 20.25
CA VAL A 355 -15.67 4.26 19.35
C VAL A 355 -14.41 3.85 18.61
N PHE A 356 -14.45 3.89 17.30
CA PHE A 356 -13.28 3.65 16.46
C PHE A 356 -12.26 4.79 16.51
N TRP A 357 -11.00 4.40 16.34
CA TRP A 357 -9.85 5.29 16.23
C TRP A 357 -8.80 4.70 15.31
N THR A 358 -8.25 5.48 14.37
CA THR A 358 -7.22 5.02 13.45
C THR A 358 -5.80 5.36 13.88
N GLY A 359 -5.64 6.25 14.87
CA GLY A 359 -4.33 6.65 15.39
C GLY A 359 -3.95 8.09 15.08
N ASP A 360 -2.67 8.41 15.16
CA ASP A 360 -2.15 9.76 14.96
C ASP A 360 -2.35 10.27 13.52
N VAL A 361 -2.35 9.35 12.56
CA VAL A 361 -2.68 9.57 11.15
C VAL A 361 -3.64 8.48 10.67
N VAL A 362 -4.12 8.56 9.42
CA VAL A 362 -5.08 7.58 8.87
C VAL A 362 -4.50 6.17 8.87
N CYS A 363 -3.26 6.02 8.39
CA CYS A 363 -2.50 4.78 8.46
C CYS A 363 -1.44 4.93 9.56
N SER A 364 -1.77 4.51 10.78
CA SER A 364 -0.94 4.73 11.97
C SER A 364 -0.55 3.43 12.65
N ASP A 365 0.55 3.46 13.37
CA ASP A 365 0.91 2.39 14.30
C ASP A 365 0.00 2.43 15.54
N LEU A 366 -0.22 1.27 16.11
CA LEU A 366 -0.95 1.13 17.38
C LEU A 366 0.03 1.24 18.54
N THR A 367 0.02 2.38 19.21
CA THR A 367 0.92 2.69 20.32
C THR A 367 0.16 3.08 21.58
N PRO A 368 0.76 2.93 22.78
CA PRO A 368 0.17 3.43 24.04
C PRO A 368 -0.17 4.92 24.00
N GLU A 369 0.69 5.73 23.39
CA GLU A 369 0.56 7.19 23.34
C GLU A 369 -0.64 7.65 22.51
N THR A 370 -0.88 7.03 21.34
CA THR A 370 -2.06 7.35 20.52
C THR A 370 -3.36 6.96 21.22
N LEU A 371 -3.34 5.85 21.98
CA LEU A 371 -4.48 5.41 22.79
C LEU A 371 -4.74 6.36 23.98
N GLU A 372 -3.69 6.75 24.72
CA GLU A 372 -3.83 7.72 25.81
C GLU A 372 -4.41 9.04 25.32
N TRP A 373 -3.97 9.49 24.13
CA TRP A 373 -4.48 10.70 23.52
C TRP A 373 -5.99 10.63 23.24
N VAL A 374 -6.49 9.56 22.65
CA VAL A 374 -7.91 9.42 22.31
C VAL A 374 -8.77 9.03 23.51
N ASP A 375 -8.32 8.09 24.34
CA ASP A 375 -9.06 7.56 25.47
C ASP A 375 -9.40 8.65 26.51
N SER A 376 -8.45 9.58 26.72
CA SER A 376 -8.68 10.75 27.59
C SER A 376 -9.80 11.66 27.08
N ARG A 377 -10.09 11.66 25.78
CA ARG A 377 -11.16 12.45 25.16
C ARG A 377 -12.49 11.71 25.11
N ILE A 378 -12.48 10.46 24.64
CA ILE A 378 -13.71 9.66 24.53
C ILE A 378 -14.13 9.01 25.85
N CYS A 379 -13.29 9.11 26.90
CA CYS A 379 -13.53 8.59 28.26
C CYS A 379 -13.81 7.07 28.31
N ARG A 380 -13.18 6.31 27.42
CA ARG A 380 -13.26 4.85 27.34
C ARG A 380 -12.11 4.30 26.50
N PRO A 381 -11.75 2.99 26.60
CA PRO A 381 -10.81 2.36 25.69
C PRO A 381 -11.31 2.43 24.25
N ALA A 382 -10.46 2.89 23.32
CA ALA A 382 -10.78 2.96 21.91
C ALA A 382 -10.89 1.57 21.28
N TYR A 383 -11.66 1.47 20.20
CA TYR A 383 -11.62 0.33 19.29
C TYR A 383 -10.71 0.72 18.13
N PHE A 384 -9.56 0.06 17.98
CA PHE A 384 -8.58 0.47 16.99
C PHE A 384 -8.97 -0.03 15.60
N TRP A 385 -9.30 0.90 14.70
CA TRP A 385 -9.46 0.64 13.26
C TRP A 385 -8.09 0.77 12.61
N TRP A 386 -7.46 -0.36 12.30
CA TRP A 386 -6.11 -0.35 11.78
C TRP A 386 -6.10 -0.40 10.25
N ASN A 387 -5.69 0.70 9.62
CA ASN A 387 -5.58 0.81 8.16
C ASN A 387 -4.31 0.10 7.64
N TYR A 388 -4.26 -1.22 7.82
CA TYR A 388 -3.27 -2.14 7.28
C TYR A 388 -3.90 -3.53 7.14
N PRO A 389 -3.74 -4.25 6.00
CA PRO A 389 -2.95 -3.91 4.81
C PRO A 389 -3.72 -3.16 3.71
N VAL A 390 -4.66 -2.28 4.02
CA VAL A 390 -5.44 -1.54 3.02
C VAL A 390 -4.53 -0.85 1.99
N THR A 391 -4.95 -0.89 0.72
CA THR A 391 -4.23 -0.26 -0.41
C THR A 391 -5.15 0.58 -1.30
N ASP A 392 -6.31 0.99 -0.82
CA ASP A 392 -7.27 1.79 -1.59
C ASP A 392 -6.73 3.17 -2.01
N TYR A 393 -5.79 3.72 -1.26
CA TYR A 393 -5.04 4.93 -1.58
C TYR A 393 -3.89 4.70 -2.58
N ALA A 394 -3.47 3.46 -2.81
CA ALA A 394 -2.34 3.05 -3.63
C ALA A 394 -2.57 1.65 -4.25
N ARG A 395 -3.64 1.52 -5.04
CA ARG A 395 -4.09 0.22 -5.60
C ARG A 395 -3.08 -0.47 -6.50
N HIS A 396 -2.05 0.24 -6.91
CA HIS A 396 -0.94 -0.31 -7.69
C HIS A 396 0.06 -1.12 -6.86
N ILE A 397 -0.04 -1.14 -5.51
CA ILE A 397 0.81 -1.96 -4.65
C ILE A 397 0.05 -3.18 -4.10
N MET A 398 0.82 -4.22 -3.76
CA MET A 398 0.36 -5.42 -3.09
C MET A 398 1.16 -5.60 -1.80
N LEU A 399 0.49 -5.56 -0.64
CA LEU A 399 1.17 -5.65 0.66
C LEU A 399 1.21 -7.10 1.15
N GLN A 400 2.42 -7.65 1.23
CA GLN A 400 2.67 -9.04 1.66
C GLN A 400 3.78 -9.14 2.71
N GLY A 401 4.25 -8.01 3.24
CA GLY A 401 5.33 -7.98 4.23
C GLY A 401 4.90 -8.38 5.65
N PRO A 402 5.89 -8.48 6.57
CA PRO A 402 5.63 -8.69 7.98
C PRO A 402 4.75 -7.60 8.60
N VAL A 403 3.92 -7.97 9.56
CA VAL A 403 2.92 -7.10 10.17
C VAL A 403 3.53 -6.35 11.36
N TYR A 404 4.24 -5.29 11.07
CA TYR A 404 4.82 -4.37 12.05
C TYR A 404 3.81 -3.29 12.50
N GLY A 405 4.19 -2.46 13.47
CA GLY A 405 3.42 -1.31 13.91
C GLY A 405 2.37 -1.61 14.97
N LEU A 406 2.50 -2.75 15.65
CA LEU A 406 1.64 -3.16 16.76
C LEU A 406 2.49 -3.26 18.03
N ASP A 407 2.20 -2.41 19.03
CA ASP A 407 2.92 -2.41 20.29
C ASP A 407 2.57 -3.64 21.14
N THR A 408 3.58 -4.35 21.63
CA THR A 408 3.43 -5.62 22.36
C THR A 408 3.26 -5.46 23.87
N THR A 409 3.09 -4.25 24.37
CA THR A 409 2.87 -3.96 25.78
C THR A 409 1.41 -3.63 26.12
N LEU A 410 0.54 -3.55 25.12
CA LEU A 410 -0.85 -3.14 25.28
C LEU A 410 -1.72 -4.19 25.98
N THR A 411 -2.77 -3.72 26.63
CA THR A 411 -3.72 -4.53 27.39
C THR A 411 -5.17 -4.18 27.03
N ALA A 412 -6.10 -5.06 27.35
CA ALA A 412 -7.54 -4.83 27.17
C ALA A 412 -8.10 -3.62 27.94
N GLN A 413 -7.36 -3.06 28.89
CA GLN A 413 -7.72 -1.83 29.59
C GLN A 413 -7.42 -0.58 28.77
N GLN A 414 -6.46 -0.66 27.85
CA GLN A 414 -6.03 0.46 26.99
C GLN A 414 -6.72 0.43 25.63
N VAL A 415 -7.08 -0.75 25.12
CA VAL A 415 -7.76 -0.89 23.83
C VAL A 415 -8.81 -1.99 23.91
N CYS A 416 -10.05 -1.69 23.51
CA CYS A 416 -11.12 -2.69 23.60
C CYS A 416 -11.13 -3.71 22.45
N GLY A 417 -10.28 -3.53 21.45
CA GLY A 417 -10.11 -4.44 20.30
C GLY A 417 -9.38 -3.80 19.13
N ILE A 418 -9.08 -4.63 18.16
CA ILE A 418 -8.50 -4.24 16.87
C ILE A 418 -9.37 -4.75 15.72
N ALA A 419 -9.62 -3.90 14.71
CA ALA A 419 -10.23 -4.25 13.45
C ALA A 419 -9.30 -3.82 12.30
N SER A 420 -8.68 -4.79 11.63
CA SER A 420 -7.83 -4.54 10.46
C SER A 420 -8.70 -4.17 9.26
N ASN A 421 -8.33 -3.10 8.54
CA ASN A 421 -8.91 -2.74 7.24
C ASN A 421 -8.00 -3.32 6.14
N PRO A 422 -8.44 -4.33 5.38
CA PRO A 422 -7.60 -5.07 4.45
C PRO A 422 -7.61 -4.49 3.04
N MET A 423 -6.88 -5.15 2.12
CA MET A 423 -6.92 -4.84 0.70
C MET A 423 -8.25 -5.28 0.06
N GLU A 424 -8.59 -4.69 -1.10
CA GLU A 424 -9.66 -5.21 -1.97
C GLU A 424 -9.38 -6.64 -2.49
N HIS A 425 -8.14 -7.12 -2.33
CA HIS A 425 -7.67 -8.49 -2.59
C HIS A 425 -7.76 -9.31 -1.30
N GLY A 426 -8.90 -9.96 -1.08
CA GLY A 426 -9.21 -10.61 0.20
C GLY A 426 -8.35 -11.83 0.49
N GLU A 427 -8.06 -12.67 -0.50
CA GLU A 427 -7.19 -13.82 -0.33
C GLU A 427 -5.75 -13.40 -0.03
N ALA A 428 -5.24 -12.38 -0.72
CA ALA A 428 -3.92 -11.82 -0.47
C ALA A 428 -3.81 -11.13 0.90
N SER A 429 -4.91 -10.62 1.44
CA SER A 429 -4.94 -10.03 2.79
C SER A 429 -4.75 -11.04 3.91
N LYS A 430 -4.98 -12.34 3.67
CA LYS A 430 -4.88 -13.39 4.68
C LYS A 430 -3.50 -13.46 5.35
N LEU A 431 -2.42 -13.13 4.63
CA LEU A 431 -1.07 -13.12 5.23
C LEU A 431 -0.97 -12.08 6.36
N ALA A 432 -1.45 -10.86 6.13
CA ALA A 432 -1.49 -9.84 7.16
C ALA A 432 -2.48 -10.20 8.29
N LEU A 433 -3.66 -10.73 7.94
CA LEU A 433 -4.68 -11.13 8.92
C LEU A 433 -4.23 -12.29 9.81
N TYR A 434 -3.32 -13.16 9.32
CA TYR A 434 -2.66 -14.18 10.13
C TYR A 434 -1.82 -13.57 11.25
N GLY A 435 -1.14 -12.43 10.97
CA GLY A 435 -0.42 -11.65 11.95
C GLY A 435 -1.32 -10.91 12.94
N VAL A 436 -2.39 -10.31 12.46
CA VAL A 436 -3.39 -9.63 13.32
C VAL A 436 -4.05 -10.61 14.29
N ALA A 437 -4.34 -11.83 13.84
CA ALA A 437 -4.90 -12.88 14.67
C ALA A 437 -3.96 -13.27 15.81
N ASP A 438 -2.68 -13.42 15.52
CA ASP A 438 -1.65 -13.77 16.50
C ASP A 438 -1.46 -12.65 17.54
N TYR A 439 -1.27 -11.42 17.06
CA TYR A 439 -1.13 -10.24 17.92
C TYR A 439 -2.32 -10.06 18.87
N ALA A 440 -3.53 -10.05 18.33
CA ALA A 440 -4.72 -9.77 19.14
C ALA A 440 -5.04 -10.89 20.13
N TRP A 441 -4.52 -12.10 19.88
CA TRP A 441 -4.67 -13.24 20.80
C TRP A 441 -3.64 -13.23 21.92
N ASN A 442 -2.35 -13.00 21.60
CA ASN A 442 -1.25 -13.02 22.59
C ASN A 442 -0.30 -11.84 22.27
N VAL A 443 -0.66 -10.67 22.82
CA VAL A 443 0.00 -9.39 22.52
C VAL A 443 1.50 -9.44 22.89
N GLU A 444 1.84 -9.94 24.07
CA GLU A 444 3.23 -9.96 24.59
C GLU A 444 4.13 -10.91 23.76
N ALA A 445 3.59 -12.04 23.34
CA ALA A 445 4.37 -13.04 22.61
C ALA A 445 4.48 -12.76 21.11
N TYR A 446 3.76 -11.76 20.58
CA TYR A 446 3.74 -11.48 19.16
C TYR A 446 5.11 -11.07 18.63
N ASN A 447 5.53 -11.72 17.54
CA ASN A 447 6.72 -11.36 16.77
C ASN A 447 6.36 -11.32 15.28
N ALA A 448 6.42 -10.14 14.69
CA ALA A 448 5.96 -9.91 13.33
C ALA A 448 6.68 -10.78 12.29
N LEU A 449 8.01 -10.90 12.39
CA LEU A 449 8.81 -11.65 11.43
C LEU A 449 8.61 -13.17 11.58
N ASP A 450 8.62 -13.69 12.80
CA ASP A 450 8.37 -15.11 13.07
C ASP A 450 6.96 -15.50 12.58
N ASN A 451 5.95 -14.68 12.88
CA ASN A 451 4.58 -14.90 12.43
C ASN A 451 4.47 -14.91 10.90
N TRP A 452 5.09 -13.92 10.23
CA TRP A 452 5.09 -13.84 8.78
C TRP A 452 5.72 -15.07 8.12
N GLU A 453 6.87 -15.54 8.60
CA GLU A 453 7.51 -16.77 8.12
C GLU A 453 6.60 -17.99 8.26
N ARG A 454 5.85 -18.09 9.36
CA ARG A 454 4.85 -19.15 9.59
C ARG A 454 3.66 -19.02 8.62
N GLY A 455 3.16 -17.79 8.43
CA GLY A 455 2.04 -17.48 7.54
C GLY A 455 2.32 -17.84 6.08
N LEU A 456 3.54 -17.61 5.59
CA LEU A 456 3.94 -18.04 4.24
C LEU A 456 3.80 -19.56 4.05
N GLY A 457 4.22 -20.34 5.07
CA GLY A 457 4.09 -21.78 5.05
C GLY A 457 2.66 -22.30 5.23
N GLU A 458 1.78 -21.50 5.85
CA GLU A 458 0.36 -21.82 5.99
C GLU A 458 -0.42 -21.58 4.70
N LEU A 459 -0.15 -20.46 4.00
CA LEU A 459 -0.94 -20.05 2.84
C LEU A 459 -0.51 -20.77 1.55
N ILE A 460 0.79 -20.96 1.31
CA ILE A 460 1.31 -21.64 0.13
C ILE A 460 2.45 -22.62 0.54
N PRO A 461 2.12 -23.72 1.24
CA PRO A 461 3.13 -24.66 1.73
C PRO A 461 3.92 -25.34 0.59
N GLU A 462 3.28 -25.58 -0.57
CA GLU A 462 3.87 -26.26 -1.73
C GLU A 462 4.85 -25.41 -2.53
N ALA A 463 4.88 -24.08 -2.32
CA ALA A 463 5.78 -23.14 -2.99
C ALA A 463 6.26 -22.02 -2.05
N ARG A 464 6.44 -22.33 -0.76
CA ARG A 464 6.76 -21.39 0.30
C ARG A 464 7.91 -20.44 -0.05
N GLU A 465 9.03 -20.95 -0.56
CA GLU A 465 10.21 -20.13 -0.85
C GLU A 465 9.99 -19.17 -2.03
N ALA A 466 9.24 -19.57 -3.04
CA ALA A 466 8.88 -18.68 -4.15
C ALA A 466 7.91 -17.60 -3.68
N TYR A 467 6.94 -17.95 -2.82
CA TYR A 467 6.04 -16.98 -2.21
C TYR A 467 6.80 -16.00 -1.31
N ARG A 468 7.74 -16.51 -0.50
CA ARG A 468 8.60 -15.68 0.35
C ARG A 468 9.41 -14.66 -0.46
N THR A 469 9.99 -15.09 -1.61
CA THR A 469 10.73 -14.19 -2.50
C THR A 469 9.84 -13.04 -3.00
N PHE A 470 8.62 -13.30 -3.39
CA PHE A 470 7.68 -12.25 -3.78
C PHE A 470 7.29 -11.37 -2.58
N ALA A 471 6.90 -11.98 -1.47
CA ALA A 471 6.33 -11.29 -0.31
C ALA A 471 7.33 -10.32 0.36
N ILE A 472 8.62 -10.68 0.46
CA ILE A 472 9.63 -9.79 1.06
C ILE A 472 9.90 -8.53 0.23
N HIS A 473 9.66 -8.59 -1.09
CA HIS A 473 9.77 -7.44 -1.99
C HIS A 473 8.43 -6.72 -2.22
N SER A 474 7.38 -7.09 -1.48
CA SER A 474 6.03 -6.52 -1.53
C SER A 474 5.58 -6.03 -0.16
N ALA A 475 6.47 -5.32 0.57
CA ALA A 475 6.25 -4.83 1.92
C ALA A 475 6.18 -3.28 2.01
N ASP A 476 6.39 -2.58 0.91
CA ASP A 476 6.47 -1.12 0.84
C ASP A 476 5.10 -0.48 0.61
N THR A 477 4.72 0.47 1.45
CA THR A 477 3.50 1.28 1.26
C THR A 477 3.72 2.47 0.32
N GLU A 478 4.95 2.70 -0.16
CA GLU A 478 5.38 3.83 -1.00
C GLU A 478 5.17 5.24 -0.40
N SER A 479 4.41 5.35 0.68
CA SER A 479 4.19 6.64 1.37
C SER A 479 5.31 7.01 2.35
N GLY A 480 6.22 6.07 2.61
CA GLY A 480 7.24 6.20 3.65
C GLY A 480 6.71 5.98 5.08
N TYR A 481 5.40 5.86 5.26
CA TYR A 481 4.80 5.51 6.55
C TYR A 481 5.23 4.12 7.01
N ARG A 482 5.15 3.14 6.11
CA ARG A 482 5.58 1.78 6.36
C ARG A 482 6.44 1.30 5.21
N ARG A 483 7.68 1.71 5.25
CA ARG A 483 8.74 1.23 4.37
C ARG A 483 9.61 0.26 5.16
N ASP A 484 9.30 -1.02 5.02
CA ASP A 484 10.08 -2.07 5.63
C ASP A 484 11.26 -2.41 4.72
N GLU A 485 12.42 -1.86 5.03
CA GLU A 485 13.61 -2.09 4.24
C GLU A 485 13.97 -3.57 4.22
N SER A 486 14.01 -4.17 3.03
CA SER A 486 14.42 -5.57 2.87
C SER A 486 15.80 -5.79 3.48
N TRP A 487 15.85 -6.39 4.64
CA TRP A 487 17.06 -6.69 5.39
C TRP A 487 17.90 -7.79 4.75
N GLU A 488 17.37 -8.52 3.79
CA GLU A 488 18.06 -9.61 3.09
C GLU A 488 18.77 -9.15 1.83
N THR A 489 18.15 -8.26 1.03
CA THR A 489 18.68 -7.83 -0.26
C THR A 489 19.56 -6.61 -0.09
N ARG A 490 20.83 -6.74 -0.50
CA ARG A 490 21.78 -5.62 -0.57
C ARG A 490 21.93 -5.17 -2.00
N THR A 491 21.72 -3.89 -2.23
CA THR A 491 21.96 -3.22 -3.51
C THR A 491 23.21 -2.34 -3.40
N PHE A 492 23.74 -1.90 -4.53
CA PHE A 492 24.95 -1.08 -4.62
C PHE A 492 24.86 -0.14 -5.83
N ARG A 493 25.63 0.92 -5.82
CA ARG A 493 25.74 1.83 -6.95
C ARG A 493 26.81 1.36 -7.93
N LEU A 494 26.85 1.94 -9.15
CA LEU A 494 27.82 1.56 -10.19
C LEU A 494 29.29 1.74 -9.73
N ASP A 495 29.56 2.78 -8.95
CA ASP A 495 30.87 3.07 -8.38
C ASP A 495 31.25 2.18 -7.17
N GLU A 496 30.28 1.53 -6.56
CA GLU A 496 30.45 0.59 -5.45
C GLU A 496 30.53 -0.88 -5.92
N TRP A 497 30.56 -1.12 -7.21
CA TRP A 497 30.56 -2.47 -7.78
C TRP A 497 31.69 -3.35 -7.22
N THR A 498 31.33 -4.53 -6.77
CA THR A 498 32.26 -5.64 -6.50
C THR A 498 31.69 -6.93 -7.07
N ALA A 499 32.58 -7.83 -7.55
CA ALA A 499 32.12 -9.12 -8.10
C ALA A 499 31.29 -9.96 -7.11
N PRO A 500 31.60 -10.03 -5.79
CA PRO A 500 30.73 -10.75 -4.84
C PRO A 500 29.36 -10.09 -4.65
N ALA A 501 29.28 -8.75 -4.61
CA ALA A 501 28.01 -8.04 -4.47
C ALA A 501 27.14 -8.25 -5.72
N ALA A 502 27.73 -8.14 -6.91
CA ALA A 502 27.03 -8.40 -8.18
C ALA A 502 26.53 -9.85 -8.28
N ALA A 503 27.35 -10.85 -7.87
CA ALA A 503 26.93 -12.24 -7.87
C ALA A 503 25.78 -12.52 -6.90
N ALA A 504 25.80 -11.91 -5.71
CA ALA A 504 24.73 -12.04 -4.72
C ALA A 504 23.40 -11.44 -5.21
N LEU A 505 23.47 -10.24 -5.81
CA LEU A 505 22.29 -9.58 -6.35
C LEU A 505 21.76 -10.28 -7.62
N ARG A 506 22.65 -10.85 -8.44
CA ARG A 506 22.27 -11.69 -9.58
C ARG A 506 21.46 -12.89 -9.13
N ALA A 507 21.92 -13.62 -8.11
CA ALA A 507 21.20 -14.76 -7.56
C ALA A 507 19.81 -14.35 -7.00
N GLU A 508 19.67 -13.12 -6.48
CA GLU A 508 18.37 -12.60 -6.07
C GLU A 508 17.46 -12.34 -7.27
N PHE A 509 17.94 -11.65 -8.30
CA PHE A 509 17.14 -11.42 -9.51
C PHE A 509 16.75 -12.71 -10.24
N GLU A 510 17.59 -13.76 -10.22
CA GLU A 510 17.24 -15.09 -10.73
C GLU A 510 16.07 -15.70 -9.95
N ARG A 511 16.06 -15.59 -8.60
CA ARG A 511 14.91 -16.02 -7.77
C ARG A 511 13.66 -15.22 -8.10
N VAL A 512 13.78 -13.91 -8.25
CA VAL A 512 12.69 -12.99 -8.59
C VAL A 512 12.07 -13.36 -9.93
N GLU A 513 12.88 -13.60 -10.96
CA GLU A 513 12.42 -14.00 -12.29
C GLU A 513 11.68 -15.35 -12.25
N GLN A 514 12.16 -16.31 -11.46
CA GLN A 514 11.65 -17.68 -11.42
C GLN A 514 10.44 -17.85 -10.51
N ALA A 515 10.31 -17.05 -9.44
CA ALA A 515 9.29 -17.21 -8.42
C ALA A 515 7.85 -17.26 -8.99
N PRO A 516 7.45 -16.37 -9.91
CA PRO A 516 6.10 -16.40 -10.49
C PRO A 516 5.78 -17.71 -11.22
N ALA A 517 6.71 -18.26 -12.00
CA ALA A 517 6.53 -19.52 -12.70
C ALA A 517 6.40 -20.71 -11.73
N ILE A 518 7.16 -20.70 -10.63
CA ILE A 518 7.07 -21.72 -9.57
C ILE A 518 5.71 -21.65 -8.87
N LEU A 519 5.24 -20.44 -8.55
CA LEU A 519 3.92 -20.21 -7.94
C LEU A 519 2.80 -20.68 -8.87
N GLU A 520 2.83 -20.31 -10.16
CA GLU A 520 1.83 -20.75 -11.13
C GLU A 520 1.77 -22.29 -11.26
N ALA A 521 2.92 -22.94 -11.23
CA ALA A 521 3.00 -24.38 -11.36
C ALA A 521 2.57 -25.16 -10.11
N ARG A 522 2.77 -24.60 -8.91
CA ARG A 522 2.63 -25.35 -7.66
C ARG A 522 1.51 -24.90 -6.75
N CYS A 523 1.17 -23.60 -6.72
CA CYS A 523 0.18 -23.05 -5.82
C CYS A 523 -1.20 -23.71 -6.05
N THR A 524 -1.76 -24.29 -5.01
CA THR A 524 -3.08 -24.93 -5.04
C THR A 524 -4.21 -23.93 -4.76
N ASN A 525 -3.95 -22.84 -4.04
CA ASN A 525 -4.90 -21.76 -3.80
C ASN A 525 -4.98 -20.86 -5.06
N ARG A 526 -5.87 -21.26 -5.99
CA ARG A 526 -6.04 -20.52 -7.26
C ARG A 526 -6.66 -19.16 -7.11
N ALA A 527 -7.44 -18.92 -6.06
CA ALA A 527 -8.03 -17.62 -5.78
C ALA A 527 -6.93 -16.62 -5.36
N LEU A 528 -6.06 -16.99 -4.41
CA LEU A 528 -4.91 -16.19 -4.01
C LEU A 528 -3.97 -15.91 -5.20
N LEU A 529 -3.64 -16.96 -5.97
CA LEU A 529 -2.77 -16.80 -7.14
C LEU A 529 -3.40 -15.85 -8.17
N GLY A 530 -4.72 -15.91 -8.37
CA GLY A 530 -5.45 -15.00 -9.27
C GLY A 530 -5.33 -13.54 -8.85
N GLU A 531 -5.43 -13.25 -7.55
CA GLU A 531 -5.27 -11.89 -7.02
C GLU A 531 -3.83 -11.39 -7.15
N LEU A 532 -2.81 -12.25 -6.95
CA LEU A 532 -1.40 -11.87 -7.01
C LEU A 532 -0.86 -11.76 -8.45
N ARG A 533 -1.48 -12.41 -9.43
CA ARG A 533 -0.94 -12.60 -10.79
C ARG A 533 -0.44 -11.33 -11.46
N PRO A 534 -1.15 -10.18 -11.47
CA PRO A 534 -0.66 -8.97 -12.15
C PRO A 534 0.68 -8.47 -11.59
N TRP A 535 0.85 -8.52 -10.27
CA TRP A 535 2.11 -8.15 -9.60
C TRP A 535 3.20 -9.19 -9.81
N LEU A 536 2.86 -10.48 -9.86
CA LEU A 536 3.81 -11.55 -10.16
C LEU A 536 4.37 -11.45 -11.58
N GLU A 537 3.55 -11.06 -12.55
CA GLU A 537 4.01 -10.82 -13.91
C GLU A 537 5.03 -9.66 -13.99
N GLU A 538 4.75 -8.55 -13.29
CA GLU A 538 5.72 -7.44 -13.18
C GLU A 538 6.98 -7.85 -12.42
N PHE A 539 6.84 -8.68 -11.41
CA PHE A 539 7.96 -9.20 -10.63
C PHE A 539 8.92 -10.04 -11.49
N ALA A 540 8.38 -10.91 -12.38
CA ALA A 540 9.20 -11.66 -13.32
C ALA A 540 9.94 -10.72 -14.31
N ARG A 541 9.24 -9.69 -14.85
CA ARG A 541 9.86 -8.69 -15.74
C ARG A 541 10.98 -7.92 -15.01
N LEU A 542 10.77 -7.56 -13.74
CA LEU A 542 11.80 -6.92 -12.90
C LEU A 542 13.03 -7.81 -12.73
N GLY A 543 12.85 -9.12 -12.48
CA GLY A 543 13.94 -10.09 -12.44
C GLY A 543 14.79 -10.05 -13.72
N ALA A 544 14.14 -10.18 -14.86
CA ALA A 544 14.80 -10.14 -16.16
C ALA A 544 15.51 -8.80 -16.44
N ARG A 545 14.87 -7.66 -16.14
CA ARG A 545 15.48 -6.33 -16.30
C ARG A 545 16.71 -6.15 -15.39
N GLY A 546 16.63 -6.62 -14.15
CA GLY A 546 17.72 -6.55 -13.19
C GLY A 546 18.94 -7.38 -13.61
N LEU A 547 18.73 -8.58 -14.16
CA LEU A 547 19.79 -9.42 -14.69
C LEU A 547 20.51 -8.73 -15.86
N ARG A 548 19.75 -8.20 -16.83
CA ARG A 548 20.31 -7.43 -17.95
C ARG A 548 21.04 -6.17 -17.47
N ALA A 549 20.52 -5.47 -16.45
CA ALA A 549 21.20 -4.29 -15.89
C ALA A 549 22.56 -4.65 -15.28
N LEU A 550 22.68 -5.78 -14.60
CA LEU A 550 23.95 -6.27 -14.05
C LEU A 550 24.96 -6.59 -15.18
N ASP A 551 24.50 -7.24 -16.27
CA ASP A 551 25.34 -7.52 -17.45
C ASP A 551 25.84 -6.22 -18.11
N LEU A 552 24.96 -5.23 -18.25
CA LEU A 552 25.29 -3.91 -18.78
C LEU A 552 26.28 -3.16 -17.89
N MET A 553 26.11 -3.19 -16.57
CA MET A 553 27.04 -2.59 -15.61
C MET A 553 28.46 -3.19 -15.76
N GLU A 554 28.56 -4.50 -15.93
CA GLU A 554 29.82 -5.20 -16.14
C GLU A 554 30.46 -4.78 -17.47
N ALA A 555 29.70 -4.77 -18.56
CA ALA A 555 30.14 -4.32 -19.89
C ALA A 555 30.59 -2.84 -19.87
N PHE A 556 29.80 -1.97 -19.25
CA PHE A 556 30.11 -0.54 -19.12
C PHE A 556 31.42 -0.30 -18.39
N ARG A 557 31.66 -1.01 -17.29
CA ARG A 557 32.90 -0.94 -16.51
C ARG A 557 34.11 -1.48 -17.26
N ALA A 558 33.89 -2.50 -18.09
CA ALA A 558 34.94 -3.05 -18.95
C ALA A 558 35.31 -2.14 -20.14
N GLY A 559 34.60 -1.02 -20.31
CA GLY A 559 34.83 -0.07 -21.41
C GLY A 559 34.27 -0.54 -22.75
N ALA A 560 33.07 -1.13 -22.71
CA ALA A 560 32.38 -1.53 -23.93
C ALA A 560 32.33 -0.41 -24.97
N ASP A 561 32.49 -0.78 -26.28
CA ASP A 561 32.34 0.14 -27.39
C ASP A 561 30.95 0.74 -27.47
N ASP A 562 30.84 2.04 -27.82
CA ASP A 562 29.60 2.80 -27.83
C ASP A 562 28.53 2.15 -28.73
N ALA A 563 28.94 1.65 -29.91
CA ALA A 563 28.03 1.02 -30.87
C ALA A 563 27.52 -0.34 -30.39
N ALA A 564 28.26 -1.04 -29.52
CA ALA A 564 27.83 -2.28 -28.88
C ALA A 564 27.02 -2.03 -27.61
N PHE A 565 27.31 -0.97 -26.88
CA PHE A 565 26.64 -0.63 -25.62
C PHE A 565 25.21 -0.10 -25.83
N TRP A 566 25.03 0.88 -26.73
CA TRP A 566 23.76 1.55 -26.91
C TRP A 566 22.58 0.61 -27.19
N PRO A 567 22.67 -0.33 -28.18
CA PRO A 567 21.52 -1.20 -28.45
C PRO A 567 21.09 -2.07 -27.27
N GLN A 568 22.04 -2.49 -26.42
CA GLN A 568 21.74 -3.28 -25.22
C GLN A 568 21.16 -2.41 -24.09
N TYR A 569 21.66 -1.18 -23.96
CA TYR A 569 21.15 -0.22 -23.01
C TYR A 569 19.71 0.17 -23.36
N GLU A 570 19.45 0.57 -24.61
CA GLU A 570 18.12 0.92 -25.12
C GLU A 570 17.13 -0.24 -24.97
N ALA A 571 17.51 -1.46 -25.33
CA ALA A 571 16.67 -2.66 -25.19
C ALA A 571 16.36 -3.02 -23.71
N ASN A 572 17.08 -2.45 -22.73
CA ASN A 572 16.80 -2.63 -21.31
C ASN A 572 16.06 -1.42 -20.68
N LEU A 573 15.84 -0.35 -21.42
CA LEU A 573 14.93 0.72 -21.01
C LEU A 573 13.49 0.18 -21.00
N MET A 574 12.69 0.64 -20.04
CA MET A 574 11.27 0.31 -20.05
C MET A 574 10.57 1.08 -21.18
N SER A 575 9.92 0.37 -22.08
CA SER A 575 9.02 0.97 -23.07
C SER A 575 7.86 1.69 -22.40
N ALA A 576 7.16 2.57 -23.10
CA ALA A 576 5.97 3.24 -22.57
C ALA A 576 4.88 2.24 -22.13
N ALA A 577 4.76 1.09 -22.79
CA ALA A 577 3.83 0.04 -22.41
C ALA A 577 4.27 -0.65 -21.09
N GLU A 578 5.55 -0.96 -20.94
CA GLU A 578 6.10 -1.55 -19.71
C GLU A 578 6.03 -0.57 -18.54
N ARG A 579 6.29 0.71 -18.75
CA ARG A 579 6.08 1.75 -17.71
C ARG A 579 4.63 1.77 -17.26
N ARG A 580 3.65 1.78 -18.16
CA ARG A 580 2.22 1.74 -17.79
C ARG A 580 1.85 0.45 -17.04
N SER A 581 2.39 -0.70 -17.44
CA SER A 581 2.17 -1.97 -16.77
C SER A 581 2.74 -1.95 -15.35
N TYR A 582 3.96 -1.47 -15.19
CA TYR A 582 4.60 -1.29 -13.89
C TYR A 582 3.82 -0.31 -13.00
N GLU A 583 3.43 0.86 -13.53
CA GLU A 583 2.66 1.85 -12.75
C GLU A 583 1.30 1.32 -12.27
N ALA A 584 0.73 0.36 -13.00
CA ALA A 584 -0.51 -0.30 -12.57
C ALA A 584 -0.30 -1.39 -11.49
N HIS A 585 0.87 -2.03 -11.45
CA HIS A 585 1.16 -3.17 -10.57
C HIS A 585 2.62 -3.14 -10.08
N ARG A 586 2.98 -2.13 -9.31
CA ARG A 586 4.34 -1.90 -8.84
C ARG A 586 4.84 -3.06 -7.98
N SER A 587 6.01 -3.59 -8.32
CA SER A 587 6.66 -4.70 -7.61
C SER A 587 8.13 -4.37 -7.32
N GLY A 588 8.64 -4.84 -6.17
CA GLY A 588 10.04 -4.64 -5.78
C GLY A 588 10.43 -3.19 -5.51
N THR A 589 9.47 -2.36 -5.08
CA THR A 589 9.60 -0.90 -4.95
C THR A 589 10.62 -0.46 -3.89
N MET A 590 10.94 -1.30 -2.91
CA MET A 590 11.89 -0.94 -1.85
C MET A 590 13.34 -0.87 -2.32
N LYS A 591 13.80 -1.90 -3.06
CA LYS A 591 15.22 -2.04 -3.41
C LYS A 591 15.47 -2.46 -4.86
N LEU A 592 14.73 -3.45 -5.38
CA LEU A 592 15.07 -4.06 -6.66
C LEU A 592 14.76 -3.15 -7.86
N GLN A 593 13.57 -2.56 -7.88
CA GLN A 593 13.20 -1.59 -8.91
C GLN A 593 14.05 -0.29 -8.78
N PRO A 594 14.26 0.26 -7.57
CA PRO A 594 15.21 1.37 -7.40
C PRO A 594 16.63 1.05 -7.86
N PHE A 595 17.14 -0.16 -7.58
CA PHE A 595 18.47 -0.59 -8.07
C PHE A 595 18.51 -0.59 -9.60
N TYR A 596 17.54 -1.27 -10.25
CA TYR A 596 17.47 -1.30 -11.72
C TYR A 596 17.47 0.12 -12.28
N GLN A 597 16.62 0.99 -11.76
CA GLN A 597 16.48 2.35 -12.24
C GLN A 597 17.77 3.16 -12.02
N GLN A 598 18.37 3.06 -10.81
CA GLN A 598 19.62 3.75 -10.49
C GLN A 598 20.80 3.25 -11.35
N ALA A 599 20.85 1.94 -11.63
CA ALA A 599 21.87 1.35 -12.49
C ALA A 599 21.78 1.89 -13.93
N MET A 600 20.57 1.95 -14.48
CA MET A 600 20.33 2.51 -15.82
C MET A 600 20.68 4.01 -15.86
N ASP A 601 20.28 4.79 -14.86
CA ASP A 601 20.60 6.21 -14.76
C ASP A 601 22.11 6.44 -14.66
N ASP A 602 22.82 5.73 -13.76
CA ASP A 602 24.27 5.91 -13.56
C ASP A 602 25.05 5.57 -14.83
N MET A 603 24.67 4.51 -15.54
CA MET A 603 25.27 4.16 -16.82
C MET A 603 24.94 5.20 -17.91
N GLY A 604 23.67 5.59 -18.03
CA GLY A 604 23.23 6.58 -19.01
C GLY A 604 23.91 7.92 -18.84
N TYR A 605 23.93 8.47 -17.61
CA TYR A 605 24.63 9.73 -17.33
C TYR A 605 26.14 9.64 -17.54
N GLY A 606 26.79 8.56 -17.08
CA GLY A 606 28.23 8.35 -17.29
C GLY A 606 28.57 8.18 -18.76
N TRP A 607 27.69 7.56 -19.54
CA TRP A 607 27.88 7.40 -20.99
C TRP A 607 27.69 8.74 -21.73
N MET A 608 26.64 9.51 -21.37
CA MET A 608 26.40 10.85 -21.92
C MET A 608 27.54 11.83 -21.56
N GLU A 609 28.11 11.77 -20.36
CA GLU A 609 29.29 12.56 -19.99
C GLU A 609 30.47 12.28 -20.95
N ARG A 610 30.73 11.02 -21.29
CA ARG A 610 31.73 10.63 -22.30
C ARG A 610 31.39 11.15 -23.69
N MET A 611 30.12 11.01 -24.10
CA MET A 611 29.63 11.44 -25.40
C MET A 611 29.66 12.95 -25.60
N LEU A 612 29.35 13.72 -24.56
CA LEU A 612 29.31 15.18 -24.59
C LEU A 612 30.68 15.82 -24.26
N GLY A 613 31.56 15.08 -23.58
CA GLY A 613 32.83 15.62 -23.04
C GLY A 613 32.65 16.59 -21.87
N ARG A 614 31.46 16.61 -21.28
CA ARG A 614 31.06 17.37 -20.09
C ARG A 614 29.95 16.64 -19.33
N LYS A 615 29.77 16.97 -18.05
CA LYS A 615 28.66 16.40 -17.28
C LYS A 615 27.30 16.91 -17.78
N PRO A 616 26.34 16.03 -18.09
CA PRO A 616 24.97 16.43 -18.35
C PRO A 616 24.31 16.89 -17.03
N MET A 617 23.24 17.69 -17.15
CA MET A 617 22.38 18.00 -16.01
C MET A 617 21.57 16.75 -15.65
N THR A 618 21.53 16.36 -14.39
CA THR A 618 20.66 15.29 -13.90
C THR A 618 19.47 15.87 -13.14
N LEU A 619 18.35 15.16 -13.09
CA LEU A 619 17.16 15.57 -12.33
C LEU A 619 16.84 14.46 -11.34
N ARG A 620 17.30 14.63 -10.10
CA ARG A 620 17.01 13.69 -9.00
C ARG A 620 16.18 14.37 -7.94
N GLY A 621 15.02 13.82 -7.63
CA GLY A 621 14.18 14.33 -6.55
C GLY A 621 14.83 14.13 -5.20
N ILE A 622 14.78 15.17 -4.37
CA ILE A 622 15.29 15.19 -2.99
C ILE A 622 14.30 15.93 -2.10
N GLY A 623 14.21 15.57 -0.82
CA GLY A 623 13.29 16.25 0.09
C GLY A 623 13.41 15.81 1.54
N SER A 624 12.66 16.48 2.41
CA SER A 624 12.56 16.15 3.83
C SER A 624 11.54 15.05 4.14
N PHE A 625 10.61 14.81 3.21
CA PHE A 625 9.58 13.79 3.38
C PHE A 625 10.15 12.38 3.16
N ALA A 626 9.64 11.38 3.89
CA ALA A 626 10.04 9.99 3.70
C ALA A 626 9.77 9.50 2.26
N SER A 627 8.66 9.93 1.65
CA SER A 627 8.32 9.66 0.25
C SER A 627 9.32 10.24 -0.76
N ALA A 628 10.09 11.26 -0.39
CA ALA A 628 11.14 11.82 -1.25
C ALA A 628 12.34 10.87 -1.45
N HIS A 629 12.43 9.80 -0.66
CA HIS A 629 13.42 8.73 -0.79
C HIS A 629 12.91 7.52 -1.58
N THR A 630 11.76 7.63 -2.21
CA THR A 630 11.14 6.60 -3.04
C THR A 630 11.20 6.97 -4.53
N LEU A 631 10.84 6.04 -5.39
CA LEU A 631 10.76 6.29 -6.84
C LEU A 631 9.68 7.30 -7.23
N GLN A 632 8.75 7.63 -6.34
CA GLN A 632 7.68 8.60 -6.60
C GLN A 632 8.20 9.98 -7.04
N THR A 633 9.41 10.37 -6.60
CA THR A 633 10.03 11.63 -7.03
C THR A 633 10.29 11.71 -8.53
N ARG A 634 10.37 10.57 -9.23
CA ARG A 634 10.54 10.54 -10.69
C ARG A 634 9.34 11.11 -11.44
N GLN A 635 8.14 11.06 -10.84
CA GLN A 635 6.93 11.66 -11.40
C GLN A 635 7.00 13.19 -11.50
N MET A 636 7.96 13.82 -10.82
CA MET A 636 8.23 15.25 -11.01
C MET A 636 8.96 15.57 -12.33
N PHE A 637 9.51 14.55 -13.03
CA PHE A 637 10.43 14.70 -14.17
C PHE A 637 10.05 13.83 -15.37
N ASP A 638 8.91 13.15 -15.35
CA ASP A 638 8.47 12.21 -16.39
C ASP A 638 7.77 12.87 -17.59
N ASN A 639 7.65 14.20 -17.55
CA ASN A 639 6.99 15.04 -18.56
C ASN A 639 5.49 14.71 -18.75
N ASP A 640 4.86 14.08 -17.73
CA ASP A 640 3.43 13.80 -17.69
C ASP A 640 2.78 14.57 -16.52
N SER A 641 2.12 15.69 -16.82
CA SER A 641 1.44 16.50 -15.81
C SER A 641 0.19 15.83 -15.19
N THR A 642 -0.16 14.61 -15.59
CA THR A 642 -1.22 13.80 -14.98
C THR A 642 -0.71 12.93 -13.84
N THR A 643 0.59 12.66 -13.78
CA THR A 643 1.29 12.04 -12.65
C THR A 643 1.72 13.09 -11.65
N TYR A 644 2.03 12.69 -10.42
CA TYR A 644 2.53 13.61 -9.40
C TYR A 644 3.25 12.87 -8.26
N TYR A 645 4.26 13.52 -7.72
CA TYR A 645 4.81 13.18 -6.41
C TYR A 645 3.85 13.65 -5.31
N THR A 646 3.73 12.91 -4.21
CA THR A 646 3.04 13.36 -3.00
C THR A 646 3.88 13.14 -1.75
N SER A 647 3.80 14.08 -0.80
CA SER A 647 4.45 13.94 0.51
C SER A 647 3.91 12.75 1.33
N GLY A 648 2.66 12.32 1.06
CA GLY A 648 1.99 11.27 1.81
C GLY A 648 1.58 11.64 3.24
N ILE A 649 2.07 12.75 3.75
CA ILE A 649 1.77 13.31 5.08
C ILE A 649 1.68 14.82 5.01
N SER A 650 1.01 15.41 5.99
CA SER A 650 0.82 16.88 6.09
C SER A 650 2.14 17.62 6.14
N GLN A 651 2.19 18.77 5.50
CA GLN A 651 3.33 19.68 5.54
C GLN A 651 3.45 20.38 6.89
N LYS A 652 4.66 20.78 7.27
CA LYS A 652 4.97 21.63 8.41
C LYS A 652 6.11 22.60 8.09
N PRO A 653 6.29 23.68 8.84
CA PRO A 653 7.39 24.60 8.64
C PRO A 653 8.75 23.89 8.58
N GLY A 654 9.54 24.21 7.56
CA GLY A 654 10.84 23.60 7.30
C GLY A 654 10.81 22.37 6.38
N ASP A 655 9.65 21.79 6.09
CA ASP A 655 9.56 20.72 5.08
C ASP A 655 9.85 21.25 3.68
N TRP A 656 10.43 20.41 2.84
CA TRP A 656 10.84 20.81 1.50
C TRP A 656 10.88 19.65 0.52
N ILE A 657 10.76 19.98 -0.76
CA ILE A 657 10.96 19.09 -1.91
C ILE A 657 11.75 19.84 -2.99
N GLY A 658 12.65 19.17 -3.68
CA GLY A 658 13.47 19.81 -4.68
C GLY A 658 14.19 18.83 -5.59
N VAL A 659 15.24 19.32 -6.25
CA VAL A 659 16.04 18.58 -7.24
C VAL A 659 17.53 18.73 -6.98
N ASP A 660 18.30 17.63 -7.12
CA ASP A 660 19.76 17.62 -7.26
C ASP A 660 20.09 17.50 -8.74
N LEU A 661 20.84 18.47 -9.27
CA LEU A 661 21.25 18.55 -10.68
C LEU A 661 22.52 17.73 -10.98
N GLY A 662 23.03 16.96 -10.00
CA GLY A 662 24.22 16.12 -10.13
C GLY A 662 25.55 16.86 -10.20
N GLY A 663 25.52 18.16 -10.44
CA GLY A 663 26.66 19.07 -10.51
C GLY A 663 26.23 20.51 -10.42
N VAL A 664 27.18 21.42 -10.44
CA VAL A 664 26.88 22.87 -10.51
C VAL A 664 26.60 23.26 -11.95
N HIS A 665 25.43 23.83 -12.19
CA HIS A 665 24.93 24.29 -13.50
C HIS A 665 24.42 25.72 -13.41
N GLY A 666 24.47 26.46 -14.53
CA GLY A 666 23.77 27.74 -14.65
C GLY A 666 22.26 27.53 -14.76
N VAL A 667 21.50 27.97 -13.77
CA VAL A 667 20.02 27.89 -13.75
C VAL A 667 19.45 29.27 -14.08
N GLY A 668 18.75 29.39 -15.20
CA GLY A 668 18.13 30.62 -15.69
C GLY A 668 16.60 30.58 -15.71
N GLU A 669 16.00 29.38 -15.66
CA GLU A 669 14.56 29.19 -15.64
C GLU A 669 14.18 28.02 -14.72
N VAL A 670 13.14 28.18 -13.89
CA VAL A 670 12.54 27.14 -13.04
C VAL A 670 11.04 27.20 -13.20
N LEU A 671 10.40 26.06 -13.45
CA LEU A 671 8.94 25.90 -13.48
C LEU A 671 8.55 24.75 -12.56
N VAL A 672 7.67 25.03 -11.60
CA VAL A 672 7.10 24.00 -10.72
C VAL A 672 5.58 24.05 -10.80
N LEU A 673 4.98 22.89 -11.09
CA LEU A 673 3.53 22.70 -11.07
C LEU A 673 3.17 21.94 -9.80
N GLN A 674 2.46 22.61 -8.89
CA GLN A 674 1.98 22.03 -7.64
C GLN A 674 0.55 21.51 -7.74
N GLY A 675 0.11 20.71 -6.77
CA GLY A 675 -1.22 20.10 -6.72
C GLY A 675 -1.29 18.81 -7.55
N ARG A 676 -2.36 18.02 -7.33
CA ARG A 676 -2.52 16.71 -7.99
C ARG A 676 -3.02 16.82 -9.43
N ASN A 677 -3.90 17.77 -9.73
CA ASN A 677 -4.58 17.82 -11.03
C ASN A 677 -4.82 19.21 -11.60
N SER A 678 -4.93 20.24 -10.77
CA SER A 678 -5.29 21.59 -11.21
C SER A 678 -5.08 22.64 -10.14
N THR A 679 -5.33 23.91 -10.52
CA THR A 679 -5.35 25.07 -9.62
C THR A 679 -6.46 25.05 -8.57
N LYS A 680 -7.36 24.07 -8.60
CA LYS A 680 -8.44 23.89 -7.62
C LYS A 680 -8.08 22.87 -6.53
N ASP A 681 -6.93 22.23 -6.65
CA ASP A 681 -6.40 21.33 -5.65
C ASP A 681 -5.97 22.09 -4.39
N VAL A 682 -5.84 21.38 -3.29
CA VAL A 682 -5.37 21.93 -2.00
C VAL A 682 -3.97 21.41 -1.62
N ASP A 683 -3.46 20.42 -2.34
CA ASP A 683 -2.17 19.78 -2.04
C ASP A 683 -1.00 20.55 -2.68
N TYR A 684 -0.66 21.65 -2.09
CA TYR A 684 0.47 22.52 -2.44
C TYR A 684 1.08 23.10 -1.16
N PHE A 685 2.27 23.68 -1.24
CA PHE A 685 2.81 24.42 -0.11
C PHE A 685 1.95 25.67 0.16
N ASP A 686 1.52 25.82 1.41
CA ASP A 686 0.68 26.95 1.83
C ASP A 686 1.43 28.26 1.76
N HIS A 687 2.61 28.28 2.35
CA HIS A 687 3.50 29.43 2.35
C HIS A 687 4.94 28.92 2.19
N ALA A 688 5.62 29.29 1.13
CA ALA A 688 6.88 28.71 0.74
C ALA A 688 7.87 29.71 0.16
N VAL A 689 9.10 29.27 -0.03
CA VAL A 689 10.17 29.98 -0.73
C VAL A 689 10.78 29.04 -1.77
N LEU A 690 11.07 29.54 -2.97
CA LEU A 690 11.89 28.86 -3.96
C LEU A 690 13.35 29.24 -3.75
N GLU A 691 14.20 28.28 -3.46
CA GLU A 691 15.60 28.49 -3.09
C GLU A 691 16.56 27.66 -3.97
N TYR A 692 17.78 28.12 -4.12
CA TYR A 692 18.88 27.37 -4.74
C TYR A 692 20.10 27.28 -3.85
N SER A 693 20.96 26.31 -4.11
CA SER A 693 22.22 26.12 -3.40
C SER A 693 23.25 25.43 -4.28
N VAL A 694 24.53 25.74 -4.04
CA VAL A 694 25.68 25.06 -4.66
C VAL A 694 26.10 23.83 -3.84
N ASP A 695 26.02 23.91 -2.51
CA ASP A 695 26.57 22.93 -1.56
C ASP A 695 25.48 22.16 -0.75
N GLY A 696 24.21 22.50 -0.91
CA GLY A 696 23.09 21.95 -0.13
C GLY A 696 23.03 22.42 1.32
N ARG A 697 23.88 23.36 1.72
CA ARG A 697 23.99 23.90 3.09
C ARG A 697 23.57 25.35 3.15
N GLN A 698 24.13 26.17 2.26
CA GLN A 698 23.79 27.58 2.14
C GLN A 698 22.79 27.75 1.02
N TRP A 699 21.64 28.38 1.33
CA TRP A 699 20.54 28.57 0.41
C TRP A 699 20.28 30.06 0.18
N SER A 700 20.00 30.40 -1.07
CA SER A 700 19.60 31.73 -1.49
C SER A 700 18.26 31.70 -2.19
N PRO A 701 17.35 32.65 -1.95
CA PRO A 701 16.06 32.68 -2.59
C PRO A 701 16.17 33.02 -4.08
N LEU A 702 15.39 32.36 -4.92
CA LEU A 702 15.04 32.76 -6.29
C LEU A 702 13.72 33.56 -6.29
N LEU A 703 12.76 33.12 -5.50
CA LEU A 703 11.50 33.81 -5.23
C LEU A 703 11.24 33.79 -3.72
N ASP A 704 11.04 34.94 -3.15
CA ASP A 704 10.63 35.13 -1.77
C ASP A 704 9.13 34.91 -1.62
N GLU A 705 8.70 34.41 -0.48
CA GLU A 705 7.31 34.36 0.00
C GLU A 705 6.25 34.03 -1.06
N LEU A 706 6.14 32.75 -1.41
CA LEU A 706 5.09 32.22 -2.26
C LEU A 706 3.87 31.88 -1.39
N ASP A 707 2.73 32.53 -1.62
CA ASP A 707 1.48 32.27 -0.92
C ASP A 707 0.51 31.51 -1.84
N LYS A 708 0.25 30.23 -1.54
CA LYS A 708 -0.74 29.37 -2.21
C LYS A 708 -0.64 29.40 -3.75
N GLN A 709 0.56 29.17 -4.28
CA GLN A 709 0.77 29.18 -5.73
C GLN A 709 0.83 27.77 -6.31
N TYR A 710 -0.05 27.49 -7.28
CA TYR A 710 -0.06 26.22 -8.03
C TYR A 710 1.00 26.18 -9.12
N VAL A 711 1.33 27.30 -9.71
CA VAL A 711 2.35 27.45 -10.73
C VAL A 711 3.41 28.40 -10.20
N VAL A 712 4.57 27.89 -9.91
CA VAL A 712 5.74 28.65 -9.49
C VAL A 712 6.66 28.77 -10.69
N ARG A 713 6.86 29.99 -11.19
CA ARG A 713 7.76 30.28 -12.32
C ARG A 713 8.76 31.32 -11.93
N TRP A 714 10.04 31.02 -12.18
CA TRP A 714 11.12 31.97 -12.08
C TRP A 714 11.94 32.00 -13.37
N THR A 715 12.31 33.19 -13.84
CA THR A 715 13.21 33.41 -14.97
C THR A 715 14.11 34.59 -14.61
N GLY A 716 15.42 34.45 -14.77
CA GLY A 716 16.38 35.49 -14.41
C GLY A 716 17.74 35.29 -15.05
N SER A 717 18.69 36.12 -14.64
CA SER A 717 20.11 35.89 -14.98
C SER A 717 20.53 34.55 -14.39
N PRO A 718 21.25 33.69 -15.16
CA PRO A 718 21.66 32.39 -14.67
C PRO A 718 22.42 32.45 -13.36
N VAL A 719 22.01 31.67 -12.38
CA VAL A 719 22.69 31.45 -11.10
C VAL A 719 23.37 30.10 -11.10
N GLU A 720 24.55 29.99 -10.47
CA GLU A 720 25.24 28.72 -10.27
C GLU A 720 24.55 27.93 -9.17
N ALA A 721 23.96 26.79 -9.51
CA ALA A 721 23.24 25.94 -8.59
C ALA A 721 23.49 24.46 -8.86
N ARG A 722 23.56 23.68 -7.80
CA ARG A 722 23.43 22.23 -7.83
C ARG A 722 22.06 21.76 -7.31
N TYR A 723 21.49 22.52 -6.40
CA TYR A 723 20.23 22.19 -5.77
C TYR A 723 19.22 23.31 -5.93
N VAL A 724 17.97 22.94 -6.23
CA VAL A 724 16.83 23.85 -6.25
C VAL A 724 15.69 23.22 -5.48
N ARG A 725 15.02 23.98 -4.59
CA ARG A 725 13.91 23.44 -3.77
C ARG A 725 12.81 24.45 -3.51
N LEU A 726 11.60 23.91 -3.25
CA LEU A 726 10.54 24.63 -2.53
C LEU A 726 10.59 24.22 -1.06
N ARG A 727 10.59 25.18 -0.15
CA ARG A 727 10.59 24.96 1.30
C ARG A 727 9.41 25.66 1.95
N CYS A 728 8.66 24.93 2.79
CA CYS A 728 7.55 25.45 3.59
C CYS A 728 8.08 26.45 4.62
N LEU A 729 7.47 27.63 4.66
CA LEU A 729 7.73 28.67 5.66
C LEU A 729 6.73 28.56 6.81
N ASP A 730 5.46 28.36 6.51
CA ASP A 730 4.38 28.21 7.49
C ASP A 730 3.20 27.42 6.91
N SER A 731 2.50 26.65 7.74
CA SER A 731 1.24 26.00 7.45
C SER A 731 0.51 25.64 8.74
N LYS A 732 -0.79 25.86 8.78
CA LYS A 732 -1.68 25.42 9.86
C LYS A 732 -2.66 24.34 9.42
N ARG A 733 -2.56 23.90 8.16
CA ARG A 733 -3.44 22.91 7.57
C ARG A 733 -2.83 21.52 7.59
N THR A 734 -3.65 20.51 7.32
CA THR A 734 -3.24 19.10 7.22
C THR A 734 -3.08 18.62 5.77
N ASN A 735 -3.09 19.53 4.79
CA ASN A 735 -2.91 19.18 3.40
C ASN A 735 -1.51 18.63 3.12
N HIS A 736 -1.43 17.73 2.17
CA HIS A 736 -0.17 17.19 1.66
C HIS A 736 0.50 18.20 0.73
N VAL A 737 1.67 17.84 0.21
CA VAL A 737 2.31 18.52 -0.90
C VAL A 737 2.34 17.57 -2.08
N ALA A 738 1.84 18.00 -3.22
CA ALA A 738 1.94 17.27 -4.49
C ALA A 738 2.67 18.13 -5.53
N ILE A 739 3.59 17.52 -6.28
CA ILE A 739 4.35 18.17 -7.35
C ILE A 739 4.16 17.35 -8.64
N ARG A 740 3.56 17.95 -9.65
CA ARG A 740 3.32 17.35 -10.97
C ARG A 740 4.50 17.50 -11.92
N SER A 741 5.25 18.60 -11.80
CA SER A 741 6.42 18.87 -12.61
C SER A 741 7.38 19.76 -11.85
N PHE A 742 8.68 19.52 -12.01
CA PHE A 742 9.77 20.36 -11.49
C PHE A 742 10.82 20.52 -12.58
N GLU A 743 10.69 21.52 -13.40
CA GLU A 743 11.51 21.74 -14.59
C GLU A 743 12.60 22.75 -14.31
N ILE A 744 13.82 22.44 -14.73
CA ILE A 744 15.00 23.32 -14.65
C ILE A 744 15.49 23.56 -16.06
N ASN A 745 15.59 24.82 -16.47
CA ASN A 745 15.98 25.23 -17.82
C ASN A 745 15.22 24.43 -18.90
N PRO A 746 13.88 24.39 -18.89
CA PRO A 746 13.13 23.61 -19.87
C PRO A 746 13.45 24.03 -21.29
N LEU A 747 13.65 23.07 -22.18
CA LEU A 747 13.82 23.34 -23.60
C LEU A 747 12.45 23.66 -24.22
N HIS A 748 12.39 24.77 -24.94
CA HIS A 748 11.17 25.20 -25.65
C HIS A 748 11.30 24.90 -27.14
N ALA A 749 10.33 24.20 -27.72
CA ALA A 749 10.35 23.79 -29.12
C ALA A 749 10.55 24.97 -30.08
N ASP A 750 9.94 26.13 -29.81
CA ASP A 750 10.04 27.36 -30.57
C ASP A 750 11.43 28.03 -30.56
N ARG A 751 12.29 27.62 -29.63
CA ARG A 751 13.68 28.09 -29.51
C ARG A 751 14.69 27.12 -30.11
N LEU A 752 14.26 25.92 -30.52
CA LEU A 752 15.11 24.94 -31.16
C LEU A 752 15.25 25.26 -32.67
N SER A 753 16.48 25.14 -33.19
CA SER A 753 16.72 25.25 -34.63
C SER A 753 16.37 23.93 -35.35
N ALA A 754 15.21 23.35 -35.02
CA ALA A 754 14.73 22.08 -35.52
C ALA A 754 13.22 22.14 -35.77
N ARG A 755 12.70 21.34 -36.71
CA ARG A 755 11.26 21.25 -37.01
C ARG A 755 10.88 19.85 -37.46
N LEU A 756 9.60 19.52 -37.25
CA LEU A 756 9.00 18.29 -37.71
C LEU A 756 8.21 18.52 -39.03
N SER A 757 8.18 17.51 -39.89
CA SER A 757 7.30 17.49 -41.05
C SER A 757 6.80 16.06 -41.32
N GLY A 758 5.60 15.92 -41.91
CA GLY A 758 4.95 14.64 -42.14
C GLY A 758 3.77 14.43 -41.19
N PRO A 759 3.37 13.19 -40.91
CA PRO A 759 2.21 12.88 -40.02
C PRO A 759 2.31 13.50 -38.64
N ASP A 760 3.49 13.61 -38.06
CA ASP A 760 3.73 14.11 -36.70
C ASP A 760 4.02 15.63 -36.65
N ALA A 761 3.96 16.33 -37.79
CA ALA A 761 4.28 17.75 -37.87
C ALA A 761 3.39 18.65 -36.97
N GLY A 762 2.36 18.11 -36.34
CA GLY A 762 1.47 18.80 -35.41
C GLY A 762 1.81 18.68 -33.93
N ASP A 763 2.76 17.83 -33.53
CA ASP A 763 3.15 17.63 -32.13
C ASP A 763 4.61 18.04 -31.87
N GLU A 764 4.88 19.34 -32.08
CA GLU A 764 6.20 19.90 -31.78
C GLU A 764 6.53 19.92 -30.29
N SER A 765 5.59 19.62 -29.38
CA SER A 765 5.79 19.62 -27.94
C SER A 765 6.84 18.57 -27.52
N ARG A 766 7.01 17.49 -28.30
CA ARG A 766 8.00 16.42 -28.05
C ARG A 766 9.36 16.66 -28.68
N LEU A 767 9.50 17.67 -29.54
CA LEU A 767 10.76 18.00 -30.20
C LEU A 767 11.95 18.20 -29.22
N PRO A 768 11.75 18.80 -28.01
CA PRO A 768 12.80 18.93 -27.02
C PRO A 768 13.46 17.60 -26.60
N TYR A 769 12.72 16.49 -26.61
CA TYR A 769 13.21 15.18 -26.14
C TYR A 769 14.29 14.54 -27.03
N ALA A 770 14.53 15.06 -28.21
CA ALA A 770 15.67 14.67 -29.03
C ALA A 770 16.96 15.48 -28.74
N PHE A 771 16.93 16.41 -27.76
CA PHE A 771 17.99 17.37 -27.50
C PHE A 771 18.20 17.68 -26.00
N ASP A 772 17.55 16.96 -25.10
CA ASP A 772 17.50 17.26 -23.65
C ASP A 772 18.61 16.57 -22.84
N GLU A 773 19.50 15.84 -23.53
CA GLU A 773 20.61 15.06 -22.94
C GLU A 773 20.16 13.93 -22.00
N ARG A 774 18.89 13.54 -22.11
CA ARG A 774 18.26 12.48 -21.32
C ARG A 774 18.01 11.24 -22.18
N LEU A 775 18.33 10.07 -21.63
CA LEU A 775 18.13 8.78 -22.31
C LEU A 775 16.84 8.06 -21.87
N ASP A 776 16.09 8.64 -20.92
CA ASP A 776 14.78 8.16 -20.49
C ASP A 776 13.60 8.87 -21.18
N THR A 777 13.91 9.82 -22.08
CA THR A 777 12.98 10.53 -22.96
C THR A 777 13.29 10.21 -24.41
N SER A 778 12.31 10.32 -25.29
CA SER A 778 12.48 10.15 -26.74
C SER A 778 11.45 10.95 -27.53
N LEU A 779 11.84 11.31 -28.75
CA LEU A 779 10.95 11.86 -29.78
C LEU A 779 10.50 10.70 -30.68
N PRO A 780 9.24 10.23 -30.59
CA PRO A 780 8.68 9.34 -31.61
C PRO A 780 8.56 10.09 -32.92
N LEU A 781 9.31 9.69 -33.94
CA LEU A 781 9.31 10.28 -35.27
C LEU A 781 8.59 9.36 -36.24
N SER A 782 7.48 9.81 -36.80
CA SER A 782 6.81 9.18 -37.95
C SER A 782 6.75 10.17 -39.12
N GLY A 783 7.90 10.40 -39.74
CA GLY A 783 8.05 11.42 -40.79
C GLY A 783 9.46 11.95 -40.87
N THR A 784 9.63 13.26 -40.78
CA THR A 784 10.93 13.92 -41.00
C THR A 784 11.24 14.93 -39.89
N LEU A 785 12.41 14.80 -39.30
CA LEU A 785 13.05 15.81 -38.44
C LEU A 785 14.08 16.57 -39.27
N GLU A 786 13.95 17.87 -39.40
CA GLU A 786 14.96 18.77 -39.96
C GLU A 786 15.59 19.62 -38.86
N LEU A 787 16.91 19.73 -38.84
CA LEU A 787 17.65 20.60 -37.95
C LEU A 787 18.74 21.39 -38.66
N SER A 788 18.91 22.64 -38.27
CA SER A 788 19.98 23.51 -38.77
C SER A 788 21.31 23.08 -38.18
N VAL A 789 22.31 22.91 -39.03
CA VAL A 789 23.68 22.56 -38.63
C VAL A 789 24.38 23.80 -38.06
N ARG A 790 24.84 23.71 -36.80
CA ARG A 790 25.59 24.78 -36.17
C ARG A 790 26.98 24.93 -36.76
N PRO A 791 27.47 26.18 -36.98
CA PRO A 791 28.83 26.39 -37.46
C PRO A 791 29.87 25.71 -36.55
N GLY A 792 30.82 24.97 -37.15
CA GLY A 792 31.83 24.26 -36.41
C GLY A 792 31.51 22.85 -36.02
N THR A 793 30.29 22.37 -36.26
CA THR A 793 29.95 20.93 -36.05
C THR A 793 30.64 20.06 -37.09
N GLU A 794 31.47 19.14 -36.61
CA GLU A 794 32.22 18.21 -37.47
C GLU A 794 31.53 16.84 -37.58
N GLN A 795 30.73 16.46 -36.58
CA GLN A 795 30.14 15.13 -36.51
C GLN A 795 28.78 15.16 -35.80
N TYR A 796 27.87 14.30 -36.23
CA TYR A 796 26.63 13.97 -35.50
C TYR A 796 26.66 12.52 -35.05
N THR A 797 26.02 12.27 -33.89
CA THR A 797 25.62 10.94 -33.44
C THR A 797 24.12 10.95 -33.17
N LEU A 798 23.41 10.01 -33.80
CA LEU A 798 21.98 9.74 -33.56
C LEU A 798 21.86 8.53 -32.64
N LEU A 799 21.14 8.70 -31.53
CA LEU A 799 20.74 7.62 -30.65
C LEU A 799 19.27 7.32 -30.92
N MET A 800 18.99 6.13 -31.40
CA MET A 800 17.67 5.72 -31.90
C MET A 800 17.23 4.40 -31.28
N GLY A 801 15.91 4.14 -31.31
CA GLY A 801 15.29 2.90 -30.93
C GLY A 801 14.06 2.61 -31.78
N GLY A 802 13.45 1.44 -31.62
CA GLY A 802 12.22 1.09 -32.34
C GLY A 802 12.40 1.01 -33.87
N LEU A 803 13.55 0.56 -34.36
CA LEU A 803 13.90 0.55 -35.78
C LEU A 803 13.28 -0.66 -36.50
N ASP A 804 12.07 -0.52 -37.02
CA ASP A 804 11.44 -1.53 -37.88
C ASP A 804 11.91 -1.46 -39.35
N ALA A 805 12.44 -0.30 -39.74
CA ALA A 805 12.97 -0.05 -41.07
C ALA A 805 14.20 0.88 -41.04
N PRO A 806 15.07 0.87 -42.06
CA PRO A 806 16.20 1.81 -42.15
C PRO A 806 15.75 3.26 -42.15
N VAL A 807 16.43 4.10 -41.37
CA VAL A 807 16.26 5.55 -41.31
C VAL A 807 17.14 6.20 -42.35
N ARG A 808 16.59 7.18 -43.07
CA ARG A 808 17.30 7.97 -44.07
C ARG A 808 17.82 9.26 -43.44
N ILE A 809 19.11 9.54 -43.66
CA ILE A 809 19.80 10.74 -43.22
C ILE A 809 20.29 11.49 -44.42
N GLU A 810 19.85 12.73 -44.63
CA GLU A 810 20.29 13.61 -45.74
C GLU A 810 20.98 14.85 -45.18
N GLN A 811 22.09 15.20 -45.75
CA GLN A 811 22.83 16.42 -45.48
C GLN A 811 22.60 17.38 -46.66
N LEU A 812 22.03 18.54 -46.38
CA LEU A 812 21.57 19.50 -47.36
C LEU A 812 22.41 20.78 -47.33
N SER A 813 22.70 21.35 -48.51
CA SER A 813 23.28 22.67 -48.66
C SER A 813 22.29 23.78 -48.22
N ALA A 814 22.75 25.02 -48.17
CA ALA A 814 21.89 26.17 -47.91
C ALA A 814 20.78 26.36 -48.97
N ASP A 815 21.00 25.91 -50.19
CA ASP A 815 20.05 25.95 -51.29
C ASP A 815 19.12 24.73 -51.33
N GLY A 816 19.25 23.78 -50.34
CA GLY A 816 18.44 22.59 -50.24
C GLY A 816 18.88 21.43 -51.11
N GLU A 817 20.06 21.47 -51.75
CA GLU A 817 20.63 20.36 -52.49
C GLU A 817 21.17 19.29 -51.55
N VAL A 818 20.94 18.00 -51.88
CA VAL A 818 21.45 16.85 -51.09
C VAL A 818 22.95 16.68 -51.38
N LEU A 819 23.76 17.00 -50.37
CA LEU A 819 25.23 16.87 -50.44
C LEU A 819 25.67 15.42 -50.14
N LYS A 820 24.98 14.79 -49.21
CA LYS A 820 25.23 13.40 -48.82
C LYS A 820 23.93 12.75 -48.32
N ARG A 821 23.78 11.44 -48.62
CA ARG A 821 22.69 10.60 -48.13
C ARG A 821 23.26 9.32 -47.56
N ASP A 822 22.80 8.99 -46.38
CA ASP A 822 23.09 7.73 -45.71
C ASP A 822 21.74 7.04 -45.38
N GLU A 823 21.72 5.72 -45.30
CA GLU A 823 20.61 4.93 -44.72
C GLU A 823 21.18 3.99 -43.71
N THR A 824 20.50 3.84 -42.55
CA THR A 824 20.97 3.01 -41.47
C THR A 824 19.84 2.28 -40.76
N GLY A 825 20.07 1.01 -40.40
CA GLY A 825 19.27 0.23 -39.50
C GLY A 825 19.92 0.08 -38.09
N ASN A 826 21.01 0.84 -37.83
CA ASN A 826 21.71 0.78 -36.56
C ASN A 826 21.13 1.83 -35.60
N SER A 827 20.78 1.43 -34.40
CA SER A 827 20.26 2.34 -33.36
C SER A 827 21.31 3.33 -32.85
N PHE A 828 22.60 3.05 -33.01
CA PHE A 828 23.72 3.99 -32.80
C PHE A 828 24.32 4.32 -34.18
N PHE A 829 24.16 5.58 -34.61
CA PHE A 829 24.68 5.99 -35.89
C PHE A 829 25.48 7.28 -35.83
N ARG A 830 26.77 7.20 -36.11
CA ARG A 830 27.72 8.33 -36.08
C ARG A 830 28.25 8.63 -37.47
N PHE A 831 28.20 9.91 -37.88
CA PHE A 831 28.64 10.32 -39.19
C PHE A 831 29.27 11.72 -39.21
N ALA A 832 30.21 11.95 -40.14
CA ALA A 832 30.85 13.24 -40.32
C ALA A 832 29.92 14.19 -41.12
N VAL A 833 30.00 15.46 -40.79
CA VAL A 833 29.32 16.55 -41.51
C VAL A 833 30.03 16.83 -42.83
N ALA A 834 29.36 16.74 -43.94
CA ALA A 834 29.88 17.09 -45.24
C ALA A 834 30.12 18.61 -45.36
N LYS A 835 31.18 19.01 -46.06
CA LYS A 835 31.48 20.42 -46.22
C LYS A 835 30.33 21.17 -46.95
N GLY A 836 29.85 22.23 -46.36
CA GLY A 836 28.74 23.03 -46.93
C GLY A 836 27.33 22.59 -46.46
N THR A 837 27.23 21.60 -45.58
CA THR A 837 25.94 21.20 -44.97
C THR A 837 25.38 22.36 -44.10
N ALA A 838 24.14 22.76 -44.41
CA ALA A 838 23.39 23.76 -43.70
C ALA A 838 22.22 23.12 -42.89
N THR A 839 21.66 22.03 -43.42
CA THR A 839 20.53 21.32 -42.78
C THR A 839 20.79 19.82 -42.76
N LEU A 840 20.48 19.20 -41.64
CA LEU A 840 20.40 17.75 -41.50
C LEU A 840 18.92 17.36 -41.52
N ARG A 841 18.57 16.36 -42.31
CA ARG A 841 17.23 15.79 -42.43
C ARG A 841 17.25 14.32 -42.08
N VAL A 842 16.45 13.90 -41.08
CA VAL A 842 16.29 12.52 -40.65
C VAL A 842 14.86 12.10 -40.98
N THR A 843 14.68 11.05 -41.78
CA THR A 843 13.36 10.59 -42.22
C THR A 843 13.19 9.10 -41.90
N GLY A 844 12.11 8.77 -41.18
CA GLY A 844 11.79 7.38 -40.80
C GLY A 844 10.64 7.26 -39.83
N ASP A 845 10.38 6.03 -39.44
CA ASP A 845 9.52 5.66 -38.34
C ASP A 845 10.42 5.08 -37.23
N VAL A 846 10.71 5.90 -36.19
CA VAL A 846 11.80 5.62 -35.25
C VAL A 846 11.64 6.45 -33.98
N GLU A 847 12.09 5.96 -32.84
CA GLU A 847 12.28 6.77 -31.64
C GLU A 847 13.69 7.41 -31.65
N ILE A 848 13.76 8.74 -31.55
CA ILE A 848 15.03 9.47 -31.42
C ILE A 848 15.20 9.85 -29.94
N PHE A 849 16.18 9.24 -29.29
CA PHE A 849 16.53 9.52 -27.89
C PHE A 849 17.42 10.77 -27.78
N GLU A 850 18.40 10.93 -28.69
CA GLU A 850 19.28 12.10 -28.63
C GLU A 850 19.95 12.36 -29.97
N VAL A 851 20.15 13.62 -30.29
CA VAL A 851 20.93 14.10 -31.46
C VAL A 851 22.14 14.87 -30.95
N ILE A 852 23.29 14.23 -30.92
CA ILE A 852 24.54 14.79 -30.36
C ILE A 852 25.36 15.38 -31.49
N ALA A 853 25.67 16.71 -31.38
CA ALA A 853 26.54 17.46 -32.29
C ALA A 853 27.92 17.65 -31.64
N ARG A 854 29.00 17.37 -32.40
CA ARG A 854 30.39 17.60 -31.99
C ARG A 854 31.16 18.38 -33.04
#